data_b6d410030a8a97be054f63ec2336bab3
#
_entry.id   b6d410030a8a97be054f63ec2336bab3
#
_cell.length_a   1.000
_cell.length_b   1.000
_cell.length_c   1.000
_cell.angle_alpha   90.00
_cell.angle_beta   90.00
_cell.angle_gamma   90.00
#
_symmetry.space_group_name_H-M   'P 1'
#
loop_
_entity.id
_entity.type
_entity.pdbx_description
1 polymer ?
#
loop_
_entity_poly.entity_id
_entity_poly.type
_entity_poly.pdbx_seq_one_letter_code
_entity_poly.pdbx_strand_id
1 'polypeptide(L)'
;MNLPSIPKSFFNGDCFDAYRILGAHPWQGDHGEEGWRFAVWAPGATAVEVCGGFDGWGAGIPLQKADTGVWSGFVSGLCEGELYKYRIHGADGSVVMRADPYAFASEVRPANASRLTKLDFSFDDSAWMERRDKCRNLPMNIYELHAGSWKHKPNSTQPDGSDGWYDYEELARELIPWLLEHHFTHVELLPLAEHPFDGSWGSQPTGYFAVTSRYGTPAQFASFVNACHRMGIGVIMDFVPVHFAANADALANFDGTHLYEYDSDVGHSEWGTCNFNYYRREVCSFLNSAAALWMEVYHCDGIRMDAISRALYWQGDPARGVNEGAVTFLRNLNHGLNERWPTGVYMAEDSTNFLKVTAPTRYDGIGFDYKWDMGWMHDTLDYFATPFGQRPDAYGKIIFSMHYFYNELYLLALSHDEVVHGKKTVIDKLWGTYEEKCAQLRTLYFYMYAHPGKKLNFMGNELGHFREWDEKRELDWDLLKYPFHDAFQKYFGALSRLYATQPALYAGEYDPRCFEWVASESRDEGVYAWLRKGAGQTILCVMNTQNTAHKKFPLYLRFPAGAEELLNTEAPGWGGADKSKPKALHTSDGGVYGRDYTLTVDLPAMGSRMFKLTPEAPRPEAAQASARRAAAARRKAARTQNAKADAAAYNSKK
;
A
#
# COMPACT_ATOMS: atom_id res chain seq x y z
N MET A 1 -43.89 -8.69 -13.71
CA MET A 1 -43.00 -8.33 -12.57
C MET A 1 -42.16 -7.11 -12.95
N ASN A 2 -42.13 -6.07 -12.13
CA ASN A 2 -41.38 -4.85 -12.41
C ASN A 2 -40.04 -4.93 -11.66
N LEU A 3 -39.02 -5.51 -12.30
CA LEU A 3 -37.66 -5.62 -11.73
C LEU A 3 -36.96 -4.25 -11.79
N PRO A 4 -36.03 -3.95 -10.84
CA PRO A 4 -35.29 -2.71 -10.85
C PRO A 4 -34.51 -2.52 -12.15
N SER A 5 -34.55 -1.32 -12.70
CA SER A 5 -33.79 -0.95 -13.90
C SER A 5 -32.45 -0.33 -13.55
N ILE A 6 -31.43 -0.59 -14.37
CA ILE A 6 -30.09 -0.02 -14.21
C ILE A 6 -30.14 1.52 -14.40
N PRO A 7 -29.53 2.33 -13.53
CA PRO A 7 -29.60 3.79 -13.63
C PRO A 7 -28.76 4.32 -14.82
N LYS A 8 -29.14 5.52 -15.30
CA LYS A 8 -28.40 6.19 -16.40
C LYS A 8 -26.93 6.45 -16.08
N SER A 9 -26.58 6.65 -14.81
CA SER A 9 -25.20 6.82 -14.35
C SER A 9 -24.30 5.63 -14.73
N PHE A 10 -24.85 4.43 -14.86
CA PHE A 10 -24.12 3.25 -15.32
C PHE A 10 -23.55 3.45 -16.73
N PHE A 11 -24.35 3.98 -17.65
CA PHE A 11 -23.95 4.26 -19.03
C PHE A 11 -23.09 5.51 -19.17
N ASN A 12 -23.03 6.35 -18.15
CA ASN A 12 -22.18 7.55 -18.11
C ASN A 12 -20.79 7.28 -17.51
N GLY A 13 -20.57 6.12 -16.89
CA GLY A 13 -19.33 5.78 -16.19
C GLY A 13 -19.24 6.34 -14.76
N ASP A 14 -20.38 6.74 -14.17
CA ASP A 14 -20.45 7.42 -12.86
C ASP A 14 -21.19 6.60 -11.79
N CYS A 15 -21.52 5.33 -12.10
CA CYS A 15 -22.25 4.47 -11.17
C CYS A 15 -21.28 3.80 -10.18
N PHE A 16 -21.56 3.94 -8.89
CA PHE A 16 -20.78 3.31 -7.80
C PHE A 16 -21.56 2.21 -7.08
N ASP A 17 -22.78 1.94 -7.48
CA ASP A 17 -23.69 1.01 -6.81
C ASP A 17 -24.43 0.07 -7.80
N ALA A 18 -23.87 -0.15 -8.99
CA ALA A 18 -24.44 -1.05 -9.99
C ALA A 18 -24.69 -2.47 -9.45
N TYR A 19 -23.89 -2.91 -8.47
CA TYR A 19 -24.05 -4.20 -7.78
C TYR A 19 -25.37 -4.30 -7.00
N ARG A 20 -26.09 -3.21 -6.72
CA ARG A 20 -27.41 -3.24 -6.10
C ARG A 20 -28.51 -3.66 -7.09
N ILE A 21 -28.22 -3.53 -8.38
CA ILE A 21 -29.14 -3.87 -9.48
C ILE A 21 -28.67 -5.13 -10.20
N LEU A 22 -27.42 -5.14 -10.66
CA LEU A 22 -26.82 -6.28 -11.34
C LEU A 22 -26.39 -7.35 -10.33
N GLY A 23 -26.29 -8.59 -10.79
CA GLY A 23 -26.06 -9.74 -9.93
C GLY A 23 -27.34 -10.45 -9.52
N ALA A 24 -27.24 -11.32 -8.52
CA ALA A 24 -28.34 -12.05 -7.95
C ALA A 24 -28.72 -11.51 -6.58
N HIS A 25 -30.00 -11.19 -6.38
CA HIS A 25 -30.51 -10.62 -5.13
C HIS A 25 -31.76 -11.32 -4.65
N PRO A 26 -31.98 -11.44 -3.32
CA PRO A 26 -33.28 -11.87 -2.79
C PRO A 26 -34.40 -10.98 -3.31
N TRP A 27 -35.52 -11.57 -3.69
CA TRP A 27 -36.64 -10.84 -4.24
C TRP A 27 -37.98 -11.52 -3.92
N GLN A 28 -39.03 -10.72 -3.81
CA GLN A 28 -40.38 -11.21 -3.66
C GLN A 28 -41.14 -11.05 -4.99
N GLY A 29 -41.72 -12.14 -5.49
CA GLY A 29 -42.51 -12.14 -6.71
C GLY A 29 -43.86 -11.44 -6.58
N ASP A 30 -44.56 -11.28 -7.72
CA ASP A 30 -45.82 -10.53 -7.78
C ASP A 30 -46.96 -11.15 -6.94
N HIS A 31 -46.85 -12.43 -6.63
CA HIS A 31 -47.84 -13.16 -5.81
C HIS A 31 -47.35 -13.43 -4.38
N GLY A 32 -46.23 -12.80 -3.98
CA GLY A 32 -45.66 -12.93 -2.65
C GLY A 32 -44.71 -14.11 -2.48
N GLU A 33 -44.39 -14.86 -3.54
CA GLU A 33 -43.43 -15.93 -3.53
C GLU A 33 -42.00 -15.40 -3.28
N GLU A 34 -41.26 -16.03 -2.41
CA GLU A 34 -39.87 -15.71 -2.18
C GLU A 34 -38.95 -16.39 -3.22
N GLY A 35 -37.87 -15.70 -3.58
CA GLY A 35 -36.89 -16.21 -4.55
C GLY A 35 -35.79 -15.22 -4.79
N TRP A 36 -35.18 -15.30 -5.96
CA TRP A 36 -34.06 -14.45 -6.35
C TRP A 36 -34.31 -13.82 -7.71
N ARG A 37 -34.00 -12.54 -7.83
CA ARG A 37 -33.88 -11.85 -9.12
C ARG A 37 -32.45 -11.93 -9.61
N PHE A 38 -32.29 -12.05 -10.93
CA PHE A 38 -31.01 -12.08 -11.63
C PHE A 38 -30.99 -10.92 -12.62
N ALA A 39 -29.84 -10.26 -12.74
CA ALA A 39 -29.62 -9.23 -13.75
C ALA A 39 -28.17 -9.22 -14.21
N VAL A 40 -27.96 -9.26 -15.54
CA VAL A 40 -26.64 -9.25 -16.14
C VAL A 40 -26.63 -8.34 -17.37
N TRP A 41 -25.58 -7.54 -17.51
CA TRP A 41 -25.37 -6.68 -18.68
C TRP A 41 -24.59 -7.45 -19.76
N ALA A 42 -25.27 -7.75 -20.86
CA ALA A 42 -24.74 -8.51 -22.00
C ALA A 42 -25.44 -8.03 -23.30
N PRO A 43 -25.13 -6.80 -23.76
CA PRO A 43 -25.84 -6.18 -24.87
C PRO A 43 -25.66 -6.93 -26.21
N GLY A 44 -24.50 -7.59 -26.41
CA GLY A 44 -24.22 -8.40 -27.60
C GLY A 44 -24.88 -9.77 -27.59
N ALA A 45 -25.32 -10.27 -26.45
CA ALA A 45 -25.94 -11.59 -26.35
C ALA A 45 -27.26 -11.67 -27.11
N THR A 46 -27.54 -12.81 -27.72
CA THR A 46 -28.79 -13.12 -28.43
C THR A 46 -29.79 -13.85 -27.55
N ALA A 47 -29.32 -14.57 -26.52
CA ALA A 47 -30.14 -15.17 -25.45
C ALA A 47 -29.29 -15.32 -24.19
N VAL A 48 -29.93 -15.30 -23.02
CA VAL A 48 -29.30 -15.56 -21.72
C VAL A 48 -30.23 -16.40 -20.88
N GLU A 49 -29.76 -17.50 -20.35
CA GLU A 49 -30.43 -18.31 -19.35
C GLU A 49 -29.64 -18.33 -18.04
N VAL A 50 -30.33 -18.35 -16.89
CA VAL A 50 -29.73 -18.70 -15.61
C VAL A 50 -29.88 -20.20 -15.36
N CYS A 51 -28.75 -20.87 -15.13
CA CYS A 51 -28.66 -22.32 -14.89
C CYS A 51 -28.07 -22.57 -13.51
N GLY A 52 -28.44 -23.67 -12.86
CA GLY A 52 -27.90 -24.01 -11.55
C GLY A 52 -28.30 -25.41 -11.10
N GLY A 53 -27.99 -25.72 -9.82
CA GLY A 53 -28.45 -26.95 -9.21
C GLY A 53 -29.99 -27.12 -9.20
N PHE A 54 -30.70 -26.01 -9.20
CA PHE A 54 -32.17 -25.95 -9.19
C PHE A 54 -32.84 -26.45 -10.49
N ASP A 55 -32.11 -26.48 -11.60
CA ASP A 55 -32.60 -27.04 -12.87
C ASP A 55 -31.74 -28.23 -13.33
N GLY A 56 -30.89 -28.79 -12.41
CA GLY A 56 -29.96 -29.86 -12.72
C GLY A 56 -28.89 -29.49 -13.75
N TRP A 57 -28.56 -28.20 -13.85
CA TRP A 57 -27.65 -27.65 -14.88
C TRP A 57 -28.15 -27.90 -16.30
N GLY A 58 -29.46 -27.99 -16.46
CA GLY A 58 -30.16 -28.35 -17.70
C GLY A 58 -30.35 -27.16 -18.67
N ALA A 59 -31.60 -26.97 -19.14
CA ALA A 59 -31.90 -25.97 -20.14
C ALA A 59 -31.74 -24.53 -19.66
N GLY A 60 -31.84 -24.31 -18.34
CA GLY A 60 -31.81 -23.00 -17.73
C GLY A 60 -33.18 -22.27 -17.80
N ILE A 61 -33.27 -21.18 -17.06
CA ILE A 61 -34.45 -20.32 -17.03
C ILE A 61 -34.12 -19.06 -17.86
N PRO A 62 -34.87 -18.80 -18.96
CA PRO A 62 -34.55 -17.68 -19.85
C PRO A 62 -34.77 -16.33 -19.15
N LEU A 63 -33.87 -15.40 -19.35
CA LEU A 63 -33.95 -14.01 -18.94
C LEU A 63 -34.51 -13.14 -20.08
N GLN A 64 -35.08 -12.00 -19.72
CA GLN A 64 -35.65 -11.04 -20.66
C GLN A 64 -34.67 -9.87 -20.88
N LYS A 65 -34.44 -9.53 -22.15
CA LYS A 65 -33.57 -8.41 -22.53
C LYS A 65 -34.33 -7.10 -22.50
N ALA A 66 -33.80 -6.13 -21.78
CA ALA A 66 -34.25 -4.74 -21.86
C ALA A 66 -33.53 -3.98 -23.00
N ASP A 67 -34.04 -2.84 -23.43
CA ASP A 67 -33.42 -1.97 -24.44
C ASP A 67 -32.03 -1.48 -24.05
N THR A 68 -31.73 -1.49 -22.76
CA THR A 68 -30.42 -1.15 -22.17
C THR A 68 -29.34 -2.23 -22.39
N GLY A 69 -29.71 -3.41 -22.88
CA GLY A 69 -28.84 -4.57 -22.98
C GLY A 69 -28.69 -5.36 -21.68
N VAL A 70 -29.44 -5.01 -20.64
CA VAL A 70 -29.52 -5.80 -19.39
C VAL A 70 -30.55 -6.92 -19.57
N TRP A 71 -30.14 -8.13 -19.23
CA TRP A 71 -31.00 -9.31 -19.16
C TRP A 71 -31.38 -9.54 -17.70
N SER A 72 -32.65 -9.73 -17.44
CA SER A 72 -33.16 -9.92 -16.07
C SER A 72 -34.31 -10.91 -15.99
N GLY A 73 -34.50 -11.51 -14.80
CA GLY A 73 -35.57 -12.44 -14.51
C GLY A 73 -35.64 -12.75 -13.02
N PHE A 74 -36.70 -13.47 -12.65
CA PHE A 74 -36.96 -13.92 -11.29
C PHE A 74 -37.16 -15.44 -11.27
N VAL A 75 -36.57 -16.08 -10.26
CA VAL A 75 -36.73 -17.51 -10.00
C VAL A 75 -37.18 -17.71 -8.56
N SER A 76 -38.37 -18.28 -8.40
CA SER A 76 -38.94 -18.58 -7.07
C SER A 76 -38.33 -19.81 -6.45
N GLY A 77 -38.38 -19.90 -5.10
CA GLY A 77 -38.05 -21.09 -4.34
C GLY A 77 -36.53 -21.33 -4.19
N LEU A 78 -35.67 -20.42 -4.65
CA LEU A 78 -34.25 -20.52 -4.46
C LEU A 78 -33.83 -20.05 -3.07
N CYS A 79 -32.83 -20.74 -2.50
CA CYS A 79 -32.23 -20.45 -1.20
C CYS A 79 -30.85 -19.84 -1.31
N GLU A 80 -30.43 -19.12 -0.27
CA GLU A 80 -29.05 -18.68 -0.13
C GLU A 80 -28.09 -19.88 -0.14
N GLY A 81 -26.94 -19.72 -0.81
CA GLY A 81 -25.93 -20.76 -0.95
C GLY A 81 -26.07 -21.61 -2.21
N GLU A 82 -27.19 -21.54 -2.94
CA GLU A 82 -27.32 -22.26 -4.20
C GLU A 82 -26.39 -21.73 -5.28
N LEU A 83 -25.96 -22.64 -6.16
CA LEU A 83 -24.99 -22.37 -7.22
C LEU A 83 -25.70 -22.03 -8.52
N TYR A 84 -25.16 -21.06 -9.26
CA TYR A 84 -25.69 -20.66 -10.56
C TYR A 84 -24.60 -20.17 -11.51
N LYS A 85 -24.91 -20.18 -12.80
CA LYS A 85 -24.17 -19.53 -13.89
C LYS A 85 -25.16 -18.96 -14.89
N TYR A 86 -24.67 -18.05 -15.74
CA TYR A 86 -25.38 -17.63 -16.93
C TYR A 86 -24.91 -18.46 -18.13
N ARG A 87 -25.83 -19.02 -18.91
CA ARG A 87 -25.56 -19.50 -20.25
C ARG A 87 -25.74 -18.34 -21.20
N ILE A 88 -24.66 -17.88 -21.79
CA ILE A 88 -24.67 -16.74 -22.72
C ILE A 88 -24.60 -17.27 -24.16
N HIS A 89 -25.56 -16.89 -24.98
CA HIS A 89 -25.54 -17.08 -26.42
C HIS A 89 -24.94 -15.80 -27.03
N GLY A 90 -23.65 -15.86 -27.40
CA GLY A 90 -22.87 -14.71 -27.82
C GLY A 90 -23.22 -14.21 -29.22
N ALA A 91 -22.84 -12.97 -29.51
CA ALA A 91 -22.98 -12.36 -30.83
C ALA A 91 -22.19 -13.08 -31.91
N ASP A 92 -21.11 -13.77 -31.51
CA ASP A 92 -20.23 -14.59 -32.39
C ASP A 92 -20.78 -16.00 -32.65
N GLY A 93 -21.96 -16.32 -32.13
CA GLY A 93 -22.59 -17.63 -32.20
C GLY A 93 -22.09 -18.64 -31.17
N SER A 94 -21.21 -18.26 -30.27
CA SER A 94 -20.76 -19.10 -29.16
C SER A 94 -21.88 -19.30 -28.14
N VAL A 95 -21.83 -20.43 -27.40
CA VAL A 95 -22.69 -20.69 -26.24
C VAL A 95 -21.79 -21.09 -25.07
N VAL A 96 -21.68 -20.25 -24.08
CA VAL A 96 -20.72 -20.41 -22.98
C VAL A 96 -21.40 -20.25 -21.62
N MET A 97 -21.03 -21.11 -20.67
CA MET A 97 -21.43 -20.97 -19.27
C MET A 97 -20.48 -19.98 -18.59
N ARG A 98 -21.02 -18.87 -18.11
CA ARG A 98 -20.28 -17.77 -17.48
C ARG A 98 -20.61 -17.64 -15.99
N ALA A 99 -19.62 -17.38 -15.17
CA ALA A 99 -19.86 -16.84 -13.84
C ALA A 99 -20.52 -15.46 -13.95
N ASP A 100 -21.31 -15.11 -12.95
CA ASP A 100 -21.91 -13.78 -12.87
C ASP A 100 -20.83 -12.73 -12.59
N PRO A 101 -20.66 -11.71 -13.44
CA PRO A 101 -19.70 -10.63 -13.21
C PRO A 101 -19.90 -9.88 -11.89
N TYR A 102 -21.13 -9.87 -11.36
CA TYR A 102 -21.53 -9.21 -10.12
C TYR A 102 -21.82 -10.21 -8.99
N ALA A 103 -21.36 -11.46 -9.09
CA ALA A 103 -21.52 -12.43 -8.01
C ALA A 103 -20.81 -11.97 -6.73
N PHE A 104 -21.45 -12.15 -5.58
CA PHE A 104 -20.92 -11.79 -4.27
C PHE A 104 -20.15 -12.94 -3.59
N ALA A 105 -20.31 -14.14 -4.10
CA ALA A 105 -19.56 -15.32 -3.66
C ALA A 105 -19.44 -16.34 -4.80
N SER A 106 -18.42 -17.20 -4.71
CA SER A 106 -18.13 -18.25 -5.68
C SER A 106 -17.89 -19.58 -5.00
N GLU A 107 -17.91 -20.64 -5.79
CA GLU A 107 -17.38 -21.94 -5.35
C GLU A 107 -15.86 -21.85 -5.10
N VAL A 108 -15.37 -22.77 -4.28
CA VAL A 108 -13.92 -22.93 -4.11
C VAL A 108 -13.32 -23.55 -5.37
N ARG A 109 -12.22 -22.97 -5.83
CA ARG A 109 -11.49 -23.49 -7.01
C ARG A 109 -11.19 -24.99 -6.88
N PRO A 110 -11.11 -25.77 -7.95
CA PRO A 110 -11.19 -25.39 -9.37
C PRO A 110 -12.60 -25.15 -9.90
N ALA A 111 -13.63 -25.36 -9.07
CA ALA A 111 -15.00 -25.02 -9.40
C ALA A 111 -15.16 -23.49 -9.49
N ASN A 112 -16.13 -23.02 -10.26
CA ASN A 112 -16.22 -21.62 -10.66
C ASN A 112 -17.65 -21.10 -10.83
N ALA A 113 -18.64 -21.78 -10.24
CA ALA A 113 -20.00 -21.25 -10.22
C ALA A 113 -20.14 -20.11 -9.22
N SER A 114 -21.02 -19.18 -9.53
CA SER A 114 -21.45 -18.14 -8.62
C SER A 114 -22.38 -18.71 -7.56
N ARG A 115 -22.40 -18.11 -6.37
CA ARG A 115 -23.21 -18.55 -5.23
C ARG A 115 -24.16 -17.47 -4.79
N LEU A 116 -25.44 -17.80 -4.62
CA LEU A 116 -26.44 -16.90 -4.08
C LEU A 116 -26.06 -16.47 -2.66
N THR A 117 -25.91 -15.17 -2.44
CA THR A 117 -25.41 -14.62 -1.18
C THR A 117 -26.07 -13.28 -0.86
N LYS A 118 -26.54 -13.13 0.38
CA LYS A 118 -27.05 -11.87 0.92
C LYS A 118 -25.88 -11.00 1.41
N LEU A 119 -26.05 -9.70 1.31
CA LEU A 119 -25.07 -8.71 1.79
C LEU A 119 -25.54 -7.97 3.05
N ASP A 120 -26.22 -8.67 3.95
CA ASP A 120 -26.82 -8.11 5.17
C ASP A 120 -25.93 -8.34 6.41
N PHE A 121 -24.66 -7.91 6.31
CA PHE A 121 -23.70 -8.03 7.39
C PHE A 121 -23.95 -6.98 8.48
N SER A 122 -23.66 -7.34 9.74
CA SER A 122 -23.74 -6.42 10.87
C SER A 122 -22.35 -6.10 11.41
N PHE A 123 -22.13 -4.81 11.70
CA PHE A 123 -20.89 -4.29 12.27
C PHE A 123 -21.18 -3.60 13.60
N ASP A 124 -20.24 -3.66 14.53
CA ASP A 124 -20.20 -2.90 15.77
C ASP A 124 -18.98 -1.98 15.84
N ASP A 125 -18.61 -1.41 14.71
CA ASP A 125 -17.37 -0.64 14.47
C ASP A 125 -17.59 0.88 14.38
N SER A 126 -18.72 1.40 14.82
CA SER A 126 -19.06 2.82 14.72
C SER A 126 -18.00 3.74 15.32
N ALA A 127 -17.44 3.37 16.48
CA ALA A 127 -16.37 4.14 17.12
C ALA A 127 -15.08 4.20 16.29
N TRP A 128 -14.80 3.18 15.50
CA TRP A 128 -13.70 3.21 14.52
C TRP A 128 -14.04 4.10 13.35
N MET A 129 -15.20 3.92 12.73
CA MET A 129 -15.64 4.67 11.54
C MET A 129 -15.70 6.18 11.80
N GLU A 130 -16.05 6.61 13.03
CA GLU A 130 -16.05 8.02 13.43
C GLU A 130 -14.64 8.63 13.54
N ARG A 131 -13.64 7.86 13.95
CA ARG A 131 -12.25 8.32 14.11
C ARG A 131 -11.34 8.03 12.91
N ARG A 132 -11.82 7.25 11.94
CA ARG A 132 -11.06 6.92 10.73
C ARG A 132 -10.55 8.18 10.04
N ASP A 133 -9.29 8.17 9.64
CA ASP A 133 -8.60 9.34 9.11
C ASP A 133 -7.63 8.93 7.98
N LYS A 134 -7.31 9.86 7.09
CA LYS A 134 -6.30 9.66 6.03
C LYS A 134 -4.86 9.62 6.55
N CYS A 135 -4.66 9.75 7.83
CA CYS A 135 -3.38 9.66 8.54
C CYS A 135 -2.30 10.66 8.09
N ARG A 136 -2.67 11.83 7.58
CA ARG A 136 -1.68 12.84 7.14
C ARG A 136 -0.71 13.23 8.25
N ASN A 137 -1.21 13.43 9.46
CA ASN A 137 -0.45 13.79 10.66
C ASN A 137 -0.56 12.74 11.77
N LEU A 138 -0.97 11.53 11.41
CA LEU A 138 -1.05 10.36 12.30
C LEU A 138 -0.11 9.26 11.78
N PRO A 139 0.36 8.36 12.63
CA PRO A 139 1.17 7.23 12.16
C PRO A 139 0.32 6.32 11.25
N MET A 140 0.92 5.87 10.15
CA MET A 140 0.38 4.80 9.32
C MET A 140 1.51 3.80 9.07
N ASN A 141 1.37 2.64 9.67
CA ASN A 141 2.29 1.51 9.58
C ASN A 141 1.49 0.30 9.11
N ILE A 142 1.70 -0.11 7.87
CA ILE A 142 0.88 -1.08 7.17
C ILE A 142 1.59 -2.43 7.13
N TYR A 143 0.88 -3.48 7.50
CA TYR A 143 1.30 -4.86 7.34
C TYR A 143 0.65 -5.44 6.08
N GLU A 144 1.44 -5.65 5.02
CA GLU A 144 0.97 -6.27 3.79
C GLU A 144 0.91 -7.78 3.97
N LEU A 145 -0.24 -8.38 3.67
CA LEU A 145 -0.57 -9.76 4.03
C LEU A 145 -1.11 -10.54 2.83
N HIS A 146 -0.54 -11.73 2.58
CA HIS A 146 -1.19 -12.79 1.81
C HIS A 146 -1.86 -13.78 2.77
N ALA A 147 -3.19 -13.81 2.79
CA ALA A 147 -3.96 -14.55 3.78
C ALA A 147 -3.66 -16.07 3.81
N GLY A 148 -3.39 -16.66 2.65
CA GLY A 148 -3.18 -18.12 2.51
C GLY A 148 -1.79 -18.61 2.90
N SER A 149 -0.80 -17.73 3.09
CA SER A 149 0.59 -18.14 3.35
C SER A 149 1.24 -17.42 4.54
N TRP A 150 0.47 -16.65 5.31
CA TRP A 150 0.96 -16.10 6.56
C TRP A 150 1.19 -17.21 7.59
N LYS A 151 0.18 -18.04 7.82
CA LYS A 151 0.22 -19.17 8.73
C LYS A 151 -0.79 -20.21 8.27
N HIS A 152 -0.44 -21.50 8.39
CA HIS A 152 -1.34 -22.57 8.05
C HIS A 152 -2.05 -23.14 9.28
N LYS A 153 -3.25 -23.66 9.07
CA LYS A 153 -4.06 -24.27 10.14
C LYS A 153 -3.47 -25.62 10.53
N PRO A 154 -3.06 -25.81 11.79
CA PRO A 154 -2.47 -27.07 12.23
C PRO A 154 -3.39 -28.28 12.00
N ASN A 155 -2.81 -29.39 11.59
CA ASN A 155 -3.52 -30.67 11.38
C ASN A 155 -4.71 -30.59 10.40
N SER A 156 -4.63 -29.68 9.42
CA SER A 156 -5.64 -29.49 8.38
C SER A 156 -4.98 -29.53 7.02
N THR A 157 -5.68 -30.09 6.03
CA THR A 157 -5.26 -30.14 4.63
C THR A 157 -6.42 -29.73 3.73
N GLN A 158 -6.09 -29.16 2.58
CA GLN A 158 -7.02 -28.88 1.51
C GLN A 158 -7.41 -30.18 0.78
N PRO A 159 -8.51 -30.21 0.00
CA PRO A 159 -8.88 -31.39 -0.79
C PRO A 159 -7.82 -31.86 -1.78
N ASP A 160 -6.92 -30.97 -2.22
CA ASP A 160 -5.78 -31.29 -3.10
C ASP A 160 -4.55 -31.83 -2.35
N GLY A 161 -4.64 -31.97 -1.01
CA GLY A 161 -3.57 -32.48 -0.15
C GLY A 161 -2.57 -31.42 0.31
N SER A 162 -2.74 -30.15 -0.08
CA SER A 162 -1.95 -29.04 0.46
C SER A 162 -2.33 -28.69 1.90
N ASP A 163 -1.50 -27.87 2.58
CA ASP A 163 -1.75 -27.44 3.94
C ASP A 163 -3.05 -26.63 4.04
N GLY A 164 -3.78 -26.80 5.13
CA GLY A 164 -5.06 -26.12 5.37
C GLY A 164 -4.88 -24.62 5.64
N TRP A 165 -5.77 -23.84 5.06
CA TRP A 165 -5.85 -22.41 5.34
C TRP A 165 -6.69 -22.12 6.58
N TYR A 166 -6.36 -21.02 7.27
CA TYR A 166 -7.30 -20.40 8.21
C TYR A 166 -8.49 -19.81 7.45
N ASP A 167 -9.68 -19.89 8.02
CA ASP A 167 -10.77 -19.03 7.57
C ASP A 167 -10.56 -17.58 8.04
N TYR A 168 -11.36 -16.64 7.51
CA TYR A 168 -11.20 -15.23 7.84
C TYR A 168 -11.32 -14.92 9.34
N GLU A 169 -12.19 -15.61 10.07
CA GLU A 169 -12.36 -15.41 11.52
C GLU A 169 -11.21 -16.02 12.31
N GLU A 170 -10.74 -17.20 11.90
CA GLU A 170 -9.56 -17.85 12.47
C GLU A 170 -8.31 -17.00 12.23
N LEU A 171 -8.16 -16.47 10.99
CA LEU A 171 -7.06 -15.57 10.64
C LEU A 171 -7.08 -14.32 11.52
N ALA A 172 -8.23 -13.70 11.75
CA ALA A 172 -8.34 -12.53 12.62
C ALA A 172 -7.84 -12.83 14.04
N ARG A 173 -8.21 -13.98 14.61
CA ARG A 173 -7.78 -14.38 15.95
C ARG A 173 -6.28 -14.56 16.09
N GLU A 174 -5.62 -15.09 15.07
CA GLU A 174 -4.17 -15.31 15.07
C GLU A 174 -3.38 -14.05 14.71
N LEU A 175 -3.87 -13.27 13.75
CA LEU A 175 -3.17 -12.12 13.17
C LEU A 175 -3.23 -10.87 14.06
N ILE A 176 -4.39 -10.55 14.63
CA ILE A 176 -4.57 -9.28 15.37
C ILE A 176 -3.59 -9.14 16.54
N PRO A 177 -3.32 -10.18 17.36
CA PRO A 177 -2.30 -10.07 18.42
C PRO A 177 -0.91 -9.72 17.86
N TRP A 178 -0.51 -10.29 16.72
CA TRP A 178 0.77 -10.01 16.06
C TRP A 178 0.86 -8.54 15.60
N LEU A 179 -0.21 -8.04 14.97
CA LEU A 179 -0.28 -6.65 14.51
C LEU A 179 -0.16 -5.67 15.67
N LEU A 180 -0.84 -5.94 16.78
CA LEU A 180 -0.80 -5.09 17.99
C LEU A 180 0.58 -5.11 18.65
N GLU A 181 1.18 -6.29 18.78
CA GLU A 181 2.52 -6.45 19.39
C GLU A 181 3.58 -5.67 18.59
N HIS A 182 3.46 -5.65 17.27
CA HIS A 182 4.39 -4.95 16.38
C HIS A 182 3.95 -3.54 16.00
N HIS A 183 2.92 -3.01 16.65
CA HIS A 183 2.42 -1.63 16.45
C HIS A 183 2.06 -1.29 15.01
N PHE A 184 1.55 -2.25 14.24
CA PHE A 184 0.92 -1.96 12.97
C PHE A 184 -0.42 -1.27 13.18
N THR A 185 -0.71 -0.28 12.34
CA THR A 185 -1.97 0.48 12.40
C THR A 185 -3.01 -0.03 11.41
N HIS A 186 -2.54 -0.64 10.32
CA HIS A 186 -3.38 -1.18 9.24
C HIS A 186 -2.84 -2.52 8.78
N VAL A 187 -3.72 -3.36 8.27
CA VAL A 187 -3.39 -4.52 7.44
C VAL A 187 -3.84 -4.24 6.01
N GLU A 188 -2.95 -4.46 5.05
CA GLU A 188 -3.26 -4.44 3.63
C GLU A 188 -3.29 -5.88 3.12
N LEU A 189 -4.42 -6.28 2.58
CA LEU A 189 -4.63 -7.63 2.11
C LEU A 189 -4.33 -7.69 0.61
N LEU A 190 -3.39 -8.56 0.20
CA LEU A 190 -3.24 -8.89 -1.22
C LEU A 190 -4.62 -9.26 -1.80
N PRO A 191 -4.86 -9.10 -3.12
CA PRO A 191 -6.21 -9.09 -3.67
C PRO A 191 -7.05 -10.28 -3.22
N LEU A 192 -8.15 -10.02 -2.55
CA LEU A 192 -9.13 -11.02 -2.12
C LEU A 192 -10.33 -11.14 -3.09
N ALA A 193 -10.34 -10.41 -4.18
CA ALA A 193 -11.28 -10.68 -5.27
C ALA A 193 -11.10 -12.11 -5.78
N GLU A 194 -12.20 -12.81 -6.10
CA GLU A 194 -12.11 -14.22 -6.52
C GLU A 194 -11.25 -14.37 -7.78
N HIS A 195 -10.39 -15.37 -7.76
CA HIS A 195 -9.41 -15.63 -8.82
C HIS A 195 -9.15 -17.12 -8.99
N PRO A 196 -8.85 -17.59 -10.22
CA PRO A 196 -8.74 -19.04 -10.49
C PRO A 196 -7.38 -19.61 -10.13
N PHE A 197 -6.30 -18.81 -10.13
CA PHE A 197 -4.92 -19.26 -10.04
C PHE A 197 -4.24 -18.72 -8.77
N ASP A 198 -3.84 -19.61 -7.86
CA ASP A 198 -3.20 -19.24 -6.58
C ASP A 198 -1.89 -18.48 -6.80
N GLY A 199 -1.08 -18.88 -7.79
CA GLY A 199 0.18 -18.23 -8.13
C GLY A 199 0.05 -16.83 -8.71
N SER A 200 -1.17 -16.33 -8.93
CA SER A 200 -1.41 -14.92 -9.25
C SER A 200 -1.49 -14.03 -7.99
N TRP A 201 -1.54 -14.64 -6.80
CA TRP A 201 -1.69 -13.97 -5.51
C TRP A 201 -2.96 -13.09 -5.43
N GLY A 202 -3.93 -13.36 -6.28
CA GLY A 202 -5.15 -12.57 -6.44
C GLY A 202 -5.09 -11.46 -7.48
N SER A 203 -3.92 -11.20 -8.11
CA SER A 203 -3.77 -10.12 -9.11
C SER A 203 -4.43 -10.40 -10.47
N GLN A 204 -4.96 -11.60 -10.69
CA GLN A 204 -5.71 -11.98 -11.90
C GLN A 204 -7.16 -12.36 -11.56
N PRO A 205 -8.02 -11.39 -11.20
CA PRO A 205 -9.38 -11.68 -10.75
C PRO A 205 -10.28 -12.21 -11.89
N THR A 206 -11.26 -13.01 -11.48
CA THR A 206 -12.43 -13.39 -12.29
C THR A 206 -13.72 -12.86 -11.68
N GLY A 207 -13.75 -12.59 -10.35
CA GLY A 207 -14.94 -12.15 -9.62
C GLY A 207 -14.67 -10.91 -8.77
N TYR A 208 -14.90 -9.72 -9.32
CA TYR A 208 -14.56 -8.44 -8.70
C TYR A 208 -15.42 -8.08 -7.47
N PHE A 209 -16.60 -8.68 -7.33
CA PHE A 209 -17.54 -8.44 -6.23
C PHE A 209 -17.57 -9.59 -5.22
N ALA A 210 -16.90 -10.70 -5.53
CA ALA A 210 -16.84 -11.86 -4.67
C ALA A 210 -15.52 -11.85 -3.88
N VAL A 211 -15.61 -11.88 -2.56
CA VAL A 211 -14.43 -12.18 -1.74
C VAL A 211 -14.05 -13.64 -1.95
N THR A 212 -12.75 -13.94 -2.12
CA THR A 212 -12.32 -15.29 -2.45
C THR A 212 -12.83 -16.32 -1.44
N SER A 213 -13.40 -17.38 -1.96
CA SER A 213 -13.96 -18.51 -1.20
C SER A 213 -12.88 -19.40 -0.54
N ARG A 214 -11.59 -19.19 -0.85
CA ARG A 214 -10.46 -19.92 -0.26
C ARG A 214 -10.46 -19.86 1.25
N TYR A 215 -10.80 -18.71 1.81
CA TYR A 215 -10.68 -18.42 3.24
C TYR A 215 -12.05 -18.26 3.92
N GLY A 216 -13.11 -18.74 3.28
CA GLY A 216 -14.44 -18.72 3.88
C GLY A 216 -15.48 -17.92 3.11
N THR A 217 -16.47 -17.42 3.83
CA THR A 217 -17.64 -16.73 3.29
C THR A 217 -17.49 -15.20 3.35
N PRO A 218 -18.30 -14.47 2.56
CA PRO A 218 -18.39 -13.01 2.69
C PRO A 218 -18.74 -12.53 4.11
N ALA A 219 -19.60 -13.22 4.82
CA ALA A 219 -19.93 -12.91 6.21
C ALA A 219 -18.73 -13.05 7.15
N GLN A 220 -17.90 -14.09 6.95
CA GLN A 220 -16.66 -14.26 7.73
C GLN A 220 -15.63 -13.16 7.41
N PHE A 221 -15.55 -12.70 6.16
CA PHE A 221 -14.69 -11.55 5.83
C PHE A 221 -15.19 -10.25 6.47
N ALA A 222 -16.49 -9.99 6.46
CA ALA A 222 -17.06 -8.86 7.21
C ALA A 222 -16.73 -8.96 8.71
N SER A 223 -16.80 -10.16 9.28
CA SER A 223 -16.40 -10.45 10.67
C SER A 223 -14.91 -10.16 10.92
N PHE A 224 -14.04 -10.50 9.97
CA PHE A 224 -12.59 -10.17 10.03
C PHE A 224 -12.37 -8.65 10.10
N VAL A 225 -13.01 -7.88 9.22
CA VAL A 225 -12.89 -6.42 9.19
C VAL A 225 -13.40 -5.83 10.51
N ASN A 226 -14.57 -6.27 10.96
CA ASN A 226 -15.16 -5.83 12.22
C ASN A 226 -14.23 -6.14 13.43
N ALA A 227 -13.60 -7.30 13.47
CA ALA A 227 -12.64 -7.66 14.51
C ALA A 227 -11.40 -6.76 14.50
N CYS A 228 -10.86 -6.43 13.32
CA CYS A 228 -9.75 -5.48 13.17
C CYS A 228 -10.14 -4.09 13.71
N HIS A 229 -11.30 -3.56 13.32
CA HIS A 229 -11.79 -2.26 13.74
C HIS A 229 -11.98 -2.16 15.26
N ARG A 230 -12.53 -3.19 15.88
CA ARG A 230 -12.69 -3.25 17.35
C ARG A 230 -11.35 -3.16 18.09
N MET A 231 -10.29 -3.62 17.48
CA MET A 231 -8.92 -3.59 18.03
C MET A 231 -8.12 -2.37 17.57
N GLY A 232 -8.73 -1.47 16.80
CA GLY A 232 -8.10 -0.24 16.34
C GLY A 232 -7.14 -0.42 15.17
N ILE A 233 -7.39 -1.43 14.33
CA ILE A 233 -6.62 -1.73 13.13
C ILE A 233 -7.49 -1.49 11.91
N GLY A 234 -7.00 -0.66 10.97
CA GLY A 234 -7.65 -0.44 9.67
C GLY A 234 -7.38 -1.59 8.70
N VAL A 235 -8.28 -1.77 7.75
CA VAL A 235 -8.18 -2.80 6.70
C VAL A 235 -8.16 -2.14 5.33
N ILE A 236 -7.08 -2.35 4.59
CA ILE A 236 -6.89 -1.85 3.23
C ILE A 236 -7.01 -3.03 2.27
N MET A 237 -7.77 -2.83 1.20
CA MET A 237 -7.97 -3.84 0.18
C MET A 237 -7.11 -3.55 -1.04
N ASP A 238 -6.34 -4.54 -1.48
CA ASP A 238 -5.64 -4.46 -2.75
C ASP A 238 -6.63 -4.71 -3.90
N PHE A 239 -6.69 -3.80 -4.85
CA PHE A 239 -7.64 -3.77 -5.93
C PHE A 239 -6.95 -3.67 -7.29
N VAL A 240 -7.37 -4.50 -8.23
CA VAL A 240 -6.74 -4.63 -9.56
C VAL A 240 -7.62 -3.99 -10.64
N PRO A 241 -7.56 -2.66 -10.87
CA PRO A 241 -8.41 -2.00 -11.85
C PRO A 241 -7.87 -2.06 -13.28
N VAL A 242 -6.76 -2.75 -13.52
CA VAL A 242 -6.01 -2.68 -14.78
C VAL A 242 -6.36 -3.82 -15.72
N HIS A 243 -6.42 -5.03 -15.21
CA HIS A 243 -6.61 -6.23 -16.02
C HIS A 243 -7.35 -7.33 -15.25
N PHE A 244 -7.79 -8.36 -15.96
CA PHE A 244 -8.51 -9.50 -15.40
C PHE A 244 -8.08 -10.80 -16.10
N ALA A 245 -8.35 -11.94 -15.46
CA ALA A 245 -7.99 -13.26 -15.99
C ALA A 245 -8.72 -13.56 -17.33
N ALA A 246 -7.99 -14.10 -18.30
CA ALA A 246 -8.52 -14.41 -19.65
C ALA A 246 -9.34 -15.72 -19.69
N ASN A 247 -9.95 -16.12 -18.56
CA ASN A 247 -10.74 -17.33 -18.46
C ASN A 247 -12.05 -17.23 -19.25
N ALA A 248 -12.35 -18.26 -20.06
CA ALA A 248 -13.55 -18.29 -20.90
C ALA A 248 -14.87 -18.36 -20.10
N ASP A 249 -14.82 -18.74 -18.82
CA ASP A 249 -15.95 -18.81 -17.92
C ASP A 249 -16.17 -17.50 -17.12
N ALA A 250 -15.38 -16.47 -17.39
CA ALA A 250 -15.44 -15.17 -16.72
C ALA A 250 -15.69 -14.01 -17.70
N LEU A 251 -14.93 -12.91 -17.58
CA LEU A 251 -15.21 -11.64 -18.28
C LEU A 251 -14.76 -11.61 -19.74
N ALA A 252 -13.72 -12.39 -20.11
CA ALA A 252 -13.15 -12.36 -21.46
C ALA A 252 -14.17 -12.75 -22.54
N ASN A 253 -14.34 -11.91 -23.56
CA ASN A 253 -15.37 -12.10 -24.62
C ASN A 253 -16.75 -12.41 -24.07
N PHE A 254 -17.21 -11.69 -23.05
CA PHE A 254 -18.31 -12.08 -22.18
C PHE A 254 -19.60 -12.42 -22.92
N ASP A 255 -20.01 -11.60 -23.88
CA ASP A 255 -21.24 -11.75 -24.67
C ASP A 255 -20.98 -12.08 -26.15
N GLY A 256 -19.82 -12.65 -26.46
CA GLY A 256 -19.35 -12.89 -27.82
C GLY A 256 -18.73 -11.67 -28.47
N THR A 257 -18.50 -10.62 -27.70
CA THR A 257 -17.75 -9.41 -28.09
C THR A 257 -16.69 -9.09 -27.03
N HIS A 258 -15.73 -8.23 -27.34
CA HIS A 258 -14.80 -7.68 -26.35
C HIS A 258 -15.54 -6.66 -25.45
N LEU A 259 -16.40 -7.17 -24.56
CA LEU A 259 -17.31 -6.33 -23.76
C LEU A 259 -16.57 -5.53 -22.71
N TYR A 260 -15.61 -6.14 -22.00
CA TYR A 260 -14.85 -5.55 -20.91
C TYR A 260 -13.44 -5.11 -21.33
N GLU A 261 -12.85 -5.78 -22.30
CA GLU A 261 -11.48 -5.57 -22.79
C GLU A 261 -11.45 -4.75 -24.10
N TYR A 262 -10.26 -4.23 -24.44
CA TYR A 262 -10.04 -3.60 -25.75
C TYR A 262 -10.08 -4.65 -26.87
N ASP A 263 -10.64 -4.27 -28.00
CA ASP A 263 -10.66 -5.05 -29.25
C ASP A 263 -9.43 -4.70 -30.12
N SER A 264 -8.23 -4.96 -29.60
CA SER A 264 -6.95 -4.72 -30.29
C SER A 264 -5.78 -5.36 -29.57
N ASP A 265 -4.55 -5.14 -30.05
CA ASP A 265 -3.31 -5.60 -29.42
C ASP A 265 -3.13 -5.11 -27.97
N VAL A 266 -3.67 -3.94 -27.64
CA VAL A 266 -3.63 -3.41 -26.26
C VAL A 266 -4.64 -4.09 -25.32
N GLY A 267 -5.52 -4.94 -25.84
CA GLY A 267 -6.48 -5.73 -25.07
C GLY A 267 -5.86 -6.88 -24.25
N HIS A 268 -4.60 -7.19 -24.49
CA HIS A 268 -3.88 -8.26 -23.80
C HIS A 268 -2.65 -7.72 -23.08
N SER A 269 -2.39 -8.21 -21.87
CA SER A 269 -1.19 -7.89 -21.11
C SER A 269 -0.07 -8.90 -21.41
N GLU A 270 1.15 -8.54 -21.01
CA GLU A 270 2.31 -9.44 -21.04
C GLU A 270 2.16 -10.66 -20.12
N TRP A 271 1.24 -10.60 -19.14
CA TRP A 271 0.92 -11.70 -18.22
C TRP A 271 -0.16 -12.65 -18.74
N GLY A 272 -0.60 -12.49 -19.99
CA GLY A 272 -1.66 -13.31 -20.58
C GLY A 272 -3.06 -13.00 -20.07
N THR A 273 -3.27 -11.83 -19.48
CA THR A 273 -4.57 -11.33 -19.00
C THR A 273 -5.18 -10.36 -20.00
N CYS A 274 -6.46 -9.99 -19.79
CA CYS A 274 -7.17 -9.01 -20.60
C CYS A 274 -7.16 -7.64 -19.92
N ASN A 275 -6.86 -6.58 -20.70
CA ASN A 275 -6.84 -5.19 -20.19
C ASN A 275 -8.21 -4.55 -20.34
N PHE A 276 -8.70 -3.90 -19.29
CA PHE A 276 -9.98 -3.20 -19.29
C PHE A 276 -10.03 -2.05 -20.30
N ASN A 277 -11.16 -1.93 -20.99
CA ASN A 277 -11.44 -0.84 -21.92
C ASN A 277 -12.06 0.37 -21.19
N TYR A 278 -11.26 1.33 -20.79
CA TYR A 278 -11.70 2.53 -20.05
C TYR A 278 -12.48 3.54 -20.92
N TYR A 279 -12.51 3.37 -22.25
CA TYR A 279 -13.37 4.18 -23.12
C TYR A 279 -14.81 3.67 -23.14
N ARG A 280 -15.08 2.46 -22.60
CA ARG A 280 -16.41 1.96 -22.38
C ARG A 280 -16.90 2.36 -21.00
N ARG A 281 -17.88 3.25 -20.96
CA ARG A 281 -18.36 3.87 -19.72
C ARG A 281 -18.93 2.85 -18.73
N GLU A 282 -19.60 1.82 -19.21
CA GLU A 282 -20.17 0.74 -18.40
C GLU A 282 -19.05 -0.07 -17.70
N VAL A 283 -17.87 -0.21 -18.32
CA VAL A 283 -16.70 -0.82 -17.70
C VAL A 283 -16.16 0.06 -16.58
N CYS A 284 -16.15 1.38 -16.77
CA CYS A 284 -15.80 2.32 -15.70
C CYS A 284 -16.78 2.19 -14.51
N SER A 285 -18.08 2.09 -14.78
CA SER A 285 -19.10 1.87 -13.74
C SER A 285 -18.97 0.52 -13.04
N PHE A 286 -18.59 -0.53 -13.76
CA PHE A 286 -18.27 -1.83 -13.19
C PHE A 286 -17.13 -1.72 -12.15
N LEU A 287 -16.00 -1.11 -12.54
CA LEU A 287 -14.85 -0.93 -11.65
C LEU A 287 -15.14 0.03 -10.49
N ASN A 288 -15.84 1.14 -10.73
CA ASN A 288 -16.30 2.06 -9.68
C ASN A 288 -17.15 1.34 -8.64
N SER A 289 -18.09 0.52 -9.10
CA SER A 289 -19.00 -0.24 -8.23
C SER A 289 -18.27 -1.35 -7.47
N ALA A 290 -17.27 -1.98 -8.07
CA ALA A 290 -16.44 -2.98 -7.39
C ALA A 290 -15.62 -2.33 -6.26
N ALA A 291 -14.96 -1.20 -6.52
CA ALA A 291 -14.25 -0.47 -5.48
C ALA A 291 -15.19 0.01 -4.35
N ALA A 292 -16.36 0.50 -4.71
CA ALA A 292 -17.38 0.95 -3.75
C ALA A 292 -17.89 -0.16 -2.84
N LEU A 293 -18.04 -1.39 -3.36
CA LEU A 293 -18.50 -2.53 -2.56
C LEU A 293 -17.56 -2.80 -1.36
N TRP A 294 -16.24 -2.76 -1.57
CA TRP A 294 -15.28 -2.97 -0.50
C TRP A 294 -15.38 -1.89 0.59
N MET A 295 -15.64 -0.65 0.19
CA MET A 295 -15.79 0.48 1.12
C MET A 295 -17.14 0.46 1.85
N GLU A 296 -18.22 0.19 1.14
CA GLU A 296 -19.60 0.31 1.66
C GLU A 296 -20.06 -0.94 2.40
N VAL A 297 -19.84 -2.12 1.80
CA VAL A 297 -20.41 -3.39 2.30
C VAL A 297 -19.48 -4.03 3.34
N TYR A 298 -18.18 -3.96 3.10
CA TYR A 298 -17.18 -4.58 3.99
C TYR A 298 -16.50 -3.58 4.93
N HIS A 299 -16.84 -2.29 4.87
CA HIS A 299 -16.26 -1.23 5.71
C HIS A 299 -14.73 -1.12 5.60
N CYS A 300 -14.13 -1.53 4.49
CA CYS A 300 -12.69 -1.34 4.30
C CYS A 300 -12.29 0.14 4.46
N ASP A 301 -11.10 0.39 5.00
CA ASP A 301 -10.61 1.72 5.30
C ASP A 301 -9.88 2.37 4.14
N GLY A 302 -9.53 1.60 3.15
CA GLY A 302 -8.84 2.09 1.98
C GLY A 302 -8.70 1.04 0.90
N ILE A 303 -8.18 1.53 -0.22
CA ILE A 303 -7.90 0.74 -1.42
C ILE A 303 -6.50 1.08 -1.91
N ARG A 304 -5.66 0.07 -2.08
CA ARG A 304 -4.43 0.15 -2.86
C ARG A 304 -4.74 -0.31 -4.27
N MET A 305 -4.39 0.48 -5.27
CA MET A 305 -4.60 0.14 -6.68
C MET A 305 -3.32 -0.39 -7.29
N ASP A 306 -3.38 -1.66 -7.69
CA ASP A 306 -2.28 -2.44 -8.25
C ASP A 306 -1.89 -1.93 -9.64
N ALA A 307 -0.58 -1.81 -9.89
CA ALA A 307 0.06 -1.61 -11.19
C ALA A 307 -0.59 -0.52 -12.08
N ILE A 308 -1.02 0.62 -11.50
CA ILE A 308 -1.72 1.65 -12.28
C ILE A 308 -0.88 2.24 -13.42
N SER A 309 0.45 2.09 -13.39
CA SER A 309 1.33 2.42 -14.50
C SER A 309 0.90 1.76 -15.81
N ARG A 310 0.37 0.52 -15.72
CA ARG A 310 -0.14 -0.24 -16.87
C ARG A 310 -1.43 0.33 -17.44
N ALA A 311 -2.18 1.10 -16.65
CA ALA A 311 -3.34 1.84 -17.09
C ALA A 311 -2.97 3.24 -17.61
N LEU A 312 -2.10 3.97 -16.89
CA LEU A 312 -1.72 5.33 -17.21
C LEU A 312 -1.03 5.47 -18.59
N TYR A 313 -0.19 4.52 -18.92
CA TYR A 313 0.46 4.43 -20.22
C TYR A 313 0.01 3.17 -20.96
N TRP A 314 -0.13 3.24 -22.28
CA TRP A 314 -0.48 2.08 -23.07
C TRP A 314 0.51 0.94 -22.81
N GLN A 315 -0.01 -0.16 -22.24
CA GLN A 315 0.75 -1.34 -21.81
C GLN A 315 1.89 -1.01 -20.81
N GLY A 316 1.77 0.09 -20.06
CA GLY A 316 2.75 0.52 -19.08
C GLY A 316 4.04 1.13 -19.66
N ASP A 317 4.07 1.37 -20.97
CA ASP A 317 5.22 1.93 -21.66
C ASP A 317 5.03 3.43 -21.96
N PRO A 318 5.77 4.32 -21.29
CA PRO A 318 5.68 5.77 -21.54
C PRO A 318 5.93 6.15 -23.01
N ALA A 319 6.73 5.36 -23.77
CA ALA A 319 6.99 5.61 -25.19
C ALA A 319 5.75 5.37 -26.06
N ARG A 320 4.78 4.59 -25.59
CA ARG A 320 3.49 4.36 -26.28
C ARG A 320 2.47 5.46 -26.02
N GLY A 321 2.78 6.40 -25.15
CA GLY A 321 1.92 7.52 -24.80
C GLY A 321 0.92 7.21 -23.68
N VAL A 322 0.25 8.27 -23.24
CA VAL A 322 -0.73 8.23 -22.14
C VAL A 322 -2.06 7.65 -22.63
N ASN A 323 -2.66 6.77 -21.82
CA ASN A 323 -4.03 6.31 -22.01
C ASN A 323 -5.00 7.30 -21.33
N GLU A 324 -5.49 8.28 -22.07
CA GLU A 324 -6.39 9.32 -21.54
C GLU A 324 -7.70 8.75 -20.98
N GLY A 325 -8.17 7.63 -21.51
CA GLY A 325 -9.35 6.92 -20.99
C GLY A 325 -9.12 6.43 -19.56
N ALA A 326 -7.94 5.84 -19.30
CA ALA A 326 -7.56 5.35 -17.98
C ALA A 326 -7.32 6.51 -17.00
N VAL A 327 -6.65 7.59 -17.43
CA VAL A 327 -6.44 8.79 -16.61
C VAL A 327 -7.78 9.39 -16.18
N THR A 328 -8.71 9.52 -17.11
CA THR A 328 -10.08 10.02 -16.83
C THR A 328 -10.81 9.09 -15.87
N PHE A 329 -10.74 7.78 -16.10
CA PHE A 329 -11.35 6.79 -15.21
C PHE A 329 -10.80 6.89 -13.78
N LEU A 330 -9.47 6.89 -13.60
CA LEU A 330 -8.85 6.94 -12.27
C LEU A 330 -9.19 8.24 -11.52
N ARG A 331 -9.22 9.38 -12.23
CA ARG A 331 -9.68 10.66 -11.65
C ARG A 331 -11.12 10.58 -11.15
N ASN A 332 -12.02 10.05 -11.97
CA ASN A 332 -13.43 9.92 -11.63
C ASN A 332 -13.65 8.93 -10.48
N LEU A 333 -12.93 7.80 -10.50
CA LEU A 333 -12.95 6.81 -9.43
C LEU A 333 -12.50 7.44 -8.10
N ASN A 334 -11.34 8.07 -8.05
CA ASN A 334 -10.81 8.68 -6.83
C ASN A 334 -11.69 9.84 -6.35
N HIS A 335 -12.20 10.66 -7.28
CA HIS A 335 -13.15 11.71 -6.93
C HIS A 335 -14.42 11.14 -6.28
N GLY A 336 -15.05 10.17 -6.91
CA GLY A 336 -16.27 9.54 -6.40
C GLY A 336 -16.09 8.78 -5.08
N LEU A 337 -14.94 8.13 -4.89
CA LEU A 337 -14.57 7.48 -3.63
C LEU A 337 -14.37 8.52 -2.51
N ASN A 338 -13.66 9.62 -2.79
CA ASN A 338 -13.43 10.69 -1.81
C ASN A 338 -14.70 11.44 -1.43
N GLU A 339 -15.66 11.61 -2.35
CA GLU A 339 -16.96 12.21 -2.03
C GLU A 339 -17.80 11.33 -1.10
N ARG A 340 -17.78 10.00 -1.32
CA ARG A 340 -18.59 9.06 -0.54
C ARG A 340 -17.94 8.68 0.78
N TRP A 341 -16.64 8.46 0.75
CA TRP A 341 -15.83 8.05 1.92
C TRP A 341 -14.61 8.96 2.08
N PRO A 342 -14.82 10.21 2.53
CA PRO A 342 -13.76 11.23 2.60
C PRO A 342 -12.63 10.89 3.58
N THR A 343 -12.84 9.96 4.50
CA THR A 343 -11.85 9.46 5.45
C THR A 343 -11.14 8.18 4.99
N GLY A 344 -11.59 7.60 3.86
CA GLY A 344 -10.93 6.44 3.24
C GLY A 344 -9.58 6.82 2.63
N VAL A 345 -8.66 5.87 2.59
CA VAL A 345 -7.29 6.04 2.06
C VAL A 345 -7.16 5.35 0.71
N TYR A 346 -6.76 6.10 -0.30
CA TYR A 346 -6.62 5.59 -1.67
C TYR A 346 -5.16 5.70 -2.11
N MET A 347 -4.52 4.56 -2.36
CA MET A 347 -3.09 4.45 -2.63
C MET A 347 -2.82 3.94 -4.03
N ALA A 348 -1.74 4.44 -4.63
CA ALA A 348 -1.28 4.06 -5.96
C ALA A 348 0.03 3.27 -5.89
N GLU A 349 0.08 2.13 -6.56
CA GLU A 349 1.34 1.55 -7.01
C GLU A 349 1.62 2.03 -8.43
N ASP A 350 2.59 2.92 -8.57
CA ASP A 350 3.05 3.44 -9.86
C ASP A 350 4.57 3.51 -9.88
N SER A 351 5.18 2.77 -10.79
CA SER A 351 6.63 2.71 -10.99
C SER A 351 7.14 3.76 -11.98
N THR A 352 6.26 4.63 -12.50
CA THR A 352 6.61 5.63 -13.52
C THR A 352 6.76 7.03 -12.94
N ASN A 353 7.23 7.94 -13.77
CA ASN A 353 7.34 9.36 -13.46
C ASN A 353 6.07 10.14 -13.84
N PHE A 354 4.91 9.50 -13.87
CA PHE A 354 3.64 10.19 -14.11
C PHE A 354 3.42 11.25 -13.04
N LEU A 355 3.06 12.46 -13.46
CA LEU A 355 2.98 13.61 -12.57
C LEU A 355 1.62 13.73 -11.88
N LYS A 356 1.61 14.31 -10.69
CA LYS A 356 0.39 14.66 -9.96
C LYS A 356 -0.48 13.43 -9.60
N VAL A 357 0.14 12.29 -9.32
CA VAL A 357 -0.59 11.08 -8.89
C VAL A 357 -1.35 11.35 -7.60
N THR A 358 -0.72 12.04 -6.64
CA THR A 358 -1.32 12.35 -5.33
C THR A 358 -1.87 13.78 -5.23
N ALA A 359 -1.82 14.57 -6.29
CA ALA A 359 -2.48 15.86 -6.31
C ALA A 359 -4.01 15.70 -6.38
N PRO A 360 -4.77 16.56 -5.69
CA PRO A 360 -6.23 16.55 -5.77
C PRO A 360 -6.74 16.73 -7.20
N THR A 361 -7.87 16.08 -7.53
CA THR A 361 -8.49 16.15 -8.87
C THR A 361 -8.83 17.57 -9.30
N ARG A 362 -9.20 18.45 -8.36
CA ARG A 362 -9.44 19.89 -8.62
C ARG A 362 -8.20 20.66 -9.10
N TYR A 363 -7.01 20.13 -8.93
CA TYR A 363 -5.73 20.66 -9.40
C TYR A 363 -5.14 19.85 -10.54
N ASP A 364 -6.00 19.14 -11.26
CA ASP A 364 -5.63 18.29 -12.39
C ASP A 364 -4.77 17.06 -12.02
N GLY A 365 -4.88 16.64 -10.76
CA GLY A 365 -4.25 15.43 -10.26
C GLY A 365 -5.10 14.16 -10.49
N ILE A 366 -4.49 13.00 -10.23
CA ILE A 366 -5.21 11.72 -10.27
C ILE A 366 -6.06 11.53 -9.00
N GLY A 367 -5.66 12.16 -7.87
CA GLY A 367 -6.47 12.19 -6.65
C GLY A 367 -6.21 11.07 -5.66
N PHE A 368 -5.11 10.34 -5.78
CA PHE A 368 -4.68 9.41 -4.75
C PHE A 368 -4.22 10.13 -3.49
N ASP A 369 -4.33 9.47 -2.35
CA ASP A 369 -3.85 9.98 -1.08
C ASP A 369 -2.35 9.73 -0.87
N TYR A 370 -1.85 8.59 -1.36
CA TYR A 370 -0.45 8.20 -1.28
C TYR A 370 -0.02 7.45 -2.54
N LYS A 371 1.28 7.51 -2.80
CA LYS A 371 1.97 6.75 -3.85
C LYS A 371 3.13 5.97 -3.24
N TRP A 372 3.29 4.70 -3.59
CA TRP A 372 4.47 3.93 -3.20
C TRP A 372 5.73 4.56 -3.76
N ASP A 373 6.75 4.73 -2.91
CA ASP A 373 8.06 5.26 -3.33
C ASP A 373 8.98 4.12 -3.81
N MET A 374 8.78 3.75 -5.07
CA MET A 374 9.57 2.71 -5.72
C MET A 374 11.04 3.15 -5.88
N GLY A 375 11.30 4.44 -6.07
CA GLY A 375 12.64 5.00 -6.19
C GLY A 375 13.43 4.85 -4.89
N TRP A 376 12.84 5.22 -3.75
CA TRP A 376 13.44 5.03 -2.44
C TRP A 376 13.75 3.56 -2.17
N MET A 377 12.83 2.68 -2.50
CA MET A 377 12.98 1.23 -2.30
C MET A 377 14.16 0.69 -3.11
N HIS A 378 14.22 0.95 -4.40
CA HIS A 378 15.32 0.48 -5.27
C HIS A 378 16.67 1.04 -4.82
N ASP A 379 16.77 2.36 -4.60
CA ASP A 379 18.02 3.00 -4.19
C ASP A 379 18.50 2.48 -2.83
N THR A 380 17.59 2.26 -1.88
CA THR A 380 17.92 1.73 -0.56
C THR A 380 18.45 0.30 -0.64
N LEU A 381 17.74 -0.58 -1.32
CA LEU A 381 18.15 -1.99 -1.47
C LEU A 381 19.47 -2.12 -2.23
N ASP A 382 19.65 -1.37 -3.31
CA ASP A 382 20.90 -1.33 -4.08
C ASP A 382 22.07 -0.82 -3.26
N TYR A 383 21.85 0.24 -2.45
CA TYR A 383 22.88 0.77 -1.57
C TYR A 383 23.36 -0.27 -0.56
N PHE A 384 22.43 -0.94 0.14
CA PHE A 384 22.78 -1.94 1.14
C PHE A 384 23.34 -3.24 0.53
N ALA A 385 23.06 -3.52 -0.74
CA ALA A 385 23.70 -4.61 -1.50
C ALA A 385 25.13 -4.27 -1.96
N THR A 386 25.51 -2.99 -1.93
CA THR A 386 26.81 -2.52 -2.37
C THR A 386 27.90 -2.88 -1.34
N PRO A 387 29.07 -3.45 -1.77
CA PRO A 387 30.21 -3.69 -0.89
C PRO A 387 30.65 -2.44 -0.13
N PHE A 388 31.07 -2.58 1.13
CA PHE A 388 31.44 -1.45 1.98
C PHE A 388 32.47 -0.50 1.32
N GLY A 389 33.49 -1.05 0.65
CA GLY A 389 34.52 -0.23 -0.02
C GLY A 389 34.01 0.58 -1.23
N GLN A 390 32.83 0.24 -1.77
CA GLN A 390 32.22 0.94 -2.90
C GLN A 390 31.09 1.89 -2.47
N ARG A 391 30.68 1.86 -1.21
CA ARG A 391 29.59 2.72 -0.67
C ARG A 391 29.88 4.21 -0.75
N PRO A 392 31.12 4.69 -0.63
CA PRO A 392 31.40 6.11 -0.89
C PRO A 392 30.90 6.58 -2.25
N ASP A 393 31.00 5.77 -3.31
CA ASP A 393 30.51 6.11 -4.65
C ASP A 393 29.00 6.02 -4.77
N ALA A 394 28.37 5.19 -3.95
CA ALA A 394 26.91 5.02 -3.87
C ALA A 394 26.23 5.93 -2.83
N TYR A 395 27.00 6.76 -2.10
CA TYR A 395 26.50 7.57 -0.97
C TYR A 395 25.25 8.39 -1.32
N GLY A 396 25.20 8.92 -2.54
CA GLY A 396 24.07 9.70 -3.03
C GLY A 396 22.74 8.96 -3.09
N LYS A 397 22.72 7.63 -3.19
CA LYS A 397 21.47 6.84 -3.26
C LYS A 397 20.58 7.02 -2.02
N ILE A 398 21.19 7.13 -0.84
CA ILE A 398 20.45 7.37 0.41
C ILE A 398 19.87 8.78 0.48
N ILE A 399 20.57 9.78 -0.09
CA ILE A 399 20.14 11.18 -0.02
C ILE A 399 19.12 11.50 -1.11
N PHE A 400 19.17 10.79 -2.22
CA PHE A 400 18.44 11.15 -3.45
C PHE A 400 16.93 11.21 -3.27
N SER A 401 16.33 10.34 -2.47
CA SER A 401 14.89 10.37 -2.21
C SER A 401 14.39 11.72 -1.72
N MET A 402 15.16 12.42 -0.88
CA MET A 402 14.79 13.73 -0.35
C MET A 402 14.82 14.86 -1.38
N HIS A 403 15.38 14.65 -2.58
CA HIS A 403 15.34 15.64 -3.67
C HIS A 403 13.96 15.68 -4.34
N TYR A 404 13.21 14.59 -4.32
CA TYR A 404 11.90 14.49 -4.95
C TYR A 404 10.75 14.19 -3.99
N PHE A 405 11.04 13.82 -2.74
CA PHE A 405 10.06 13.31 -1.78
C PHE A 405 8.80 14.20 -1.64
N TYR A 406 8.97 15.51 -1.72
CA TYR A 406 7.86 16.46 -1.57
C TYR A 406 7.09 16.74 -2.88
N ASN A 407 7.43 16.07 -3.98
CA ASN A 407 6.69 16.20 -5.23
C ASN A 407 5.37 15.42 -5.21
N GLU A 408 5.31 14.34 -4.42
CA GLU A 408 4.15 13.50 -4.19
C GLU A 408 4.01 13.18 -2.70
N LEU A 409 2.91 12.57 -2.31
CA LEU A 409 2.71 12.06 -0.97
C LEU A 409 3.14 10.59 -0.93
N TYR A 410 4.43 10.38 -0.71
CA TYR A 410 5.03 9.06 -0.79
C TYR A 410 4.79 8.20 0.45
N LEU A 411 4.65 6.89 0.20
CA LEU A 411 4.64 5.83 1.19
C LEU A 411 5.83 4.90 0.90
N LEU A 412 6.62 4.61 1.92
CA LEU A 412 7.79 3.74 1.81
C LEU A 412 7.33 2.28 1.91
N ALA A 413 7.57 1.50 0.86
CA ALA A 413 7.14 0.12 0.78
C ALA A 413 8.33 -0.84 0.63
N LEU A 414 8.39 -1.86 1.49
CA LEU A 414 9.12 -3.09 1.28
C LEU A 414 8.09 -4.20 1.09
N SER A 415 7.57 -4.31 -0.13
CA SER A 415 6.41 -5.11 -0.49
C SER A 415 6.76 -6.56 -0.83
N HIS A 416 5.72 -7.35 -1.11
CA HIS A 416 5.83 -8.73 -1.57
C HIS A 416 6.70 -8.88 -2.83
N ASP A 417 6.65 -7.93 -3.77
CA ASP A 417 7.37 -7.99 -5.04
C ASP A 417 8.90 -8.02 -4.87
N GLU A 418 9.41 -7.55 -3.74
CA GLU A 418 10.85 -7.48 -3.51
C GLU A 418 11.46 -8.76 -2.93
N VAL A 419 10.64 -9.75 -2.58
CA VAL A 419 11.09 -10.97 -1.89
C VAL A 419 10.69 -12.26 -2.62
N VAL A 420 10.49 -12.19 -3.93
CA VAL A 420 10.07 -13.29 -4.81
C VAL A 420 10.88 -13.33 -6.11
N HIS A 421 10.72 -14.37 -6.88
CA HIS A 421 11.21 -14.52 -8.26
C HIS A 421 12.73 -14.38 -8.43
N GLY A 422 13.50 -14.88 -7.47
CA GLY A 422 14.97 -14.83 -7.52
C GLY A 422 15.56 -13.48 -7.11
N LYS A 423 14.74 -12.57 -6.58
CA LYS A 423 15.19 -11.26 -6.09
C LYS A 423 15.88 -11.33 -4.73
N LYS A 424 15.85 -12.48 -4.05
CA LYS A 424 16.29 -12.69 -2.65
C LYS A 424 15.39 -11.97 -1.63
N THR A 425 15.52 -12.33 -0.36
CA THR A 425 14.85 -11.62 0.73
C THR A 425 15.57 -10.32 1.09
N VAL A 426 14.94 -9.46 1.89
CA VAL A 426 15.54 -8.19 2.30
C VAL A 426 16.92 -8.42 2.94
N ILE A 427 17.03 -9.31 3.92
CA ILE A 427 18.31 -9.59 4.58
C ILE A 427 19.34 -10.24 3.63
N ASP A 428 18.90 -11.13 2.74
CA ASP A 428 19.81 -11.84 1.85
C ASP A 428 20.41 -10.94 0.75
N LYS A 429 19.70 -9.87 0.38
CA LYS A 429 20.23 -8.83 -0.54
C LYS A 429 21.42 -8.08 0.06
N LEU A 430 21.49 -7.92 1.39
CA LEU A 430 22.49 -7.11 2.07
C LEU A 430 23.90 -7.68 1.86
N TRP A 431 24.86 -6.80 1.70
CA TRP A 431 26.27 -7.21 1.55
C TRP A 431 26.88 -7.68 2.87
N GLY A 432 27.83 -8.61 2.79
CA GLY A 432 28.68 -9.01 3.91
C GLY A 432 28.36 -10.38 4.50
N THR A 433 28.96 -10.65 5.66
CA THR A 433 28.75 -11.87 6.44
C THR A 433 27.36 -11.91 7.05
N TYR A 434 26.98 -13.04 7.63
CA TYR A 434 25.70 -13.19 8.33
C TYR A 434 25.53 -12.15 9.43
N GLU A 435 26.54 -11.93 10.26
CA GLU A 435 26.52 -10.95 11.36
C GLU A 435 26.41 -9.52 10.82
N GLU A 436 27.14 -9.22 9.75
CA GLU A 436 27.05 -7.92 9.08
C GLU A 436 25.68 -7.68 8.45
N LYS A 437 25.07 -8.71 7.84
CA LYS A 437 23.70 -8.63 7.33
C LYS A 437 22.70 -8.36 8.44
N CYS A 438 22.84 -9.01 9.60
CA CYS A 438 21.99 -8.80 10.77
C CYS A 438 22.06 -7.36 11.28
N ALA A 439 23.26 -6.81 11.44
CA ALA A 439 23.45 -5.43 11.86
C ALA A 439 22.86 -4.44 10.84
N GLN A 440 23.11 -4.67 9.55
CA GLN A 440 22.61 -3.82 8.49
C GLN A 440 21.09 -3.89 8.34
N LEU A 441 20.45 -5.04 8.60
CA LEU A 441 19.00 -5.15 8.57
C LEU A 441 18.36 -4.23 9.62
N ARG A 442 18.91 -4.18 10.84
CA ARG A 442 18.46 -3.22 11.86
C ARG A 442 18.61 -1.78 11.40
N THR A 443 19.74 -1.44 10.79
CA THR A 443 20.01 -0.09 10.27
C THR A 443 19.16 0.26 9.06
N LEU A 444 18.86 -0.68 8.16
CA LEU A 444 17.97 -0.46 7.02
C LEU A 444 16.55 -0.11 7.50
N TYR A 445 16.00 -0.88 8.45
CA TYR A 445 14.69 -0.58 9.02
C TYR A 445 14.69 0.69 9.85
N PHE A 446 15.78 1.00 10.57
CA PHE A 446 15.95 2.30 11.20
C PHE A 446 15.81 3.43 10.18
N TYR A 447 16.51 3.33 9.04
CA TYR A 447 16.41 4.31 7.96
C TYR A 447 14.98 4.45 7.44
N MET A 448 14.30 3.34 7.15
CA MET A 448 12.93 3.34 6.69
C MET A 448 11.99 4.07 7.67
N TYR A 449 12.08 3.77 8.97
CA TYR A 449 11.15 4.33 9.95
C TYR A 449 11.52 5.76 10.39
N ALA A 450 12.78 6.14 10.26
CA ALA A 450 13.25 7.50 10.54
C ALA A 450 13.14 8.44 9.32
N HIS A 451 13.04 7.92 8.10
CA HIS A 451 12.74 8.69 6.89
C HIS A 451 11.29 9.18 6.90
N PRO A 452 10.97 10.38 6.40
CA PRO A 452 9.57 10.80 6.27
C PRO A 452 8.79 9.88 5.31
N GLY A 453 7.48 9.79 5.50
CA GLY A 453 6.55 8.97 4.72
C GLY A 453 5.93 7.83 5.51
N LYS A 454 4.74 7.40 5.12
CA LYS A 454 4.06 6.25 5.71
C LYS A 454 4.83 4.97 5.42
N LYS A 455 4.56 3.89 6.13
CA LYS A 455 5.35 2.66 6.10
C LYS A 455 4.50 1.47 5.67
N LEU A 456 5.06 0.63 4.80
CA LEU A 456 4.48 -0.67 4.46
C LEU A 456 5.56 -1.73 4.54
N ASN A 457 5.28 -2.80 5.27
CA ASN A 457 6.15 -3.96 5.40
C ASN A 457 5.39 -5.23 5.04
N PHE A 458 5.92 -5.99 4.09
CA PHE A 458 5.37 -7.29 3.75
C PHE A 458 5.62 -8.31 4.86
N MET A 459 4.62 -9.15 5.12
CA MET A 459 4.67 -10.22 6.10
C MET A 459 5.93 -11.07 5.99
N GLY A 460 6.56 -11.36 7.13
CA GLY A 460 7.78 -12.17 7.23
C GLY A 460 9.08 -11.37 7.13
N ASN A 461 9.09 -10.17 6.56
CA ASN A 461 10.30 -9.32 6.57
C ASN A 461 10.75 -9.01 8.01
N GLU A 462 9.82 -8.86 8.94
CA GLU A 462 10.09 -8.64 10.37
C GLU A 462 10.69 -9.85 11.09
N LEU A 463 10.65 -11.04 10.45
CA LEU A 463 11.34 -12.23 10.92
C LEU A 463 12.80 -12.29 10.45
N GLY A 464 13.18 -11.47 9.48
CA GLY A 464 14.52 -11.50 8.87
C GLY A 464 14.79 -12.81 8.12
N HIS A 465 13.82 -13.37 7.45
CA HIS A 465 13.92 -14.69 6.82
C HIS A 465 14.78 -14.67 5.56
N PHE A 466 15.47 -15.80 5.29
CA PHE A 466 16.34 -15.98 4.13
C PHE A 466 15.68 -16.71 2.96
N ARG A 467 14.54 -17.35 3.18
CA ARG A 467 13.77 -17.99 2.12
C ARG A 467 12.85 -16.96 1.48
N GLU A 468 12.89 -16.85 0.15
CA GLU A 468 11.92 -16.05 -0.58
C GLU A 468 10.48 -16.49 -0.25
N TRP A 469 9.56 -15.56 -0.33
CA TRP A 469 8.15 -15.86 -0.13
C TRP A 469 7.65 -16.87 -1.18
N ASP A 470 6.82 -17.79 -0.72
CA ASP A 470 6.17 -18.83 -1.52
C ASP A 470 4.71 -18.91 -1.06
N GLU A 471 3.78 -18.60 -1.95
CA GLU A 471 2.35 -18.57 -1.65
C GLU A 471 1.78 -19.93 -1.19
N LYS A 472 2.50 -21.01 -1.43
CA LYS A 472 2.09 -22.38 -1.05
C LYS A 472 2.54 -22.79 0.35
N ARG A 473 3.37 -21.97 0.98
CA ARG A 473 3.98 -22.27 2.27
C ARG A 473 3.71 -21.17 3.27
N GLU A 474 3.50 -21.51 4.53
CA GLU A 474 3.48 -20.53 5.60
C GLU A 474 4.85 -19.87 5.80
N LEU A 475 4.87 -18.75 6.51
CA LEU A 475 6.11 -18.09 6.93
C LEU A 475 6.96 -19.04 7.79
N ASP A 476 8.27 -18.82 7.79
CA ASP A 476 9.21 -19.64 8.56
C ASP A 476 9.17 -19.26 10.07
N TRP A 477 8.02 -19.49 10.71
CA TRP A 477 7.79 -19.17 12.14
C TRP A 477 8.81 -19.82 13.09
N ASP A 478 9.39 -20.95 12.69
CA ASP A 478 10.43 -21.64 13.42
C ASP A 478 11.72 -20.81 13.59
N LEU A 479 11.92 -19.77 12.77
CA LEU A 479 13.04 -18.85 12.91
C LEU A 479 13.04 -18.15 14.28
N LEU A 480 11.89 -17.96 14.91
CA LEU A 480 11.80 -17.35 16.24
C LEU A 480 12.46 -18.18 17.35
N LYS A 481 12.82 -19.43 17.09
CA LYS A 481 13.64 -20.26 17.99
C LYS A 481 15.12 -19.85 17.99
N TYR A 482 15.57 -19.07 17.02
CA TYR A 482 16.96 -18.64 16.87
C TYR A 482 17.14 -17.21 17.40
N PRO A 483 18.24 -16.95 18.16
CA PRO A 483 18.42 -15.69 18.90
C PRO A 483 18.32 -14.43 18.06
N PHE A 484 18.92 -14.42 16.85
CA PHE A 484 18.86 -13.25 15.99
C PHE A 484 17.44 -12.92 15.55
N HIS A 485 16.70 -13.89 15.07
CA HIS A 485 15.36 -13.66 14.52
C HIS A 485 14.35 -13.25 15.60
N ASP A 486 14.43 -13.86 16.78
CA ASP A 486 13.62 -13.44 17.94
C ASP A 486 13.98 -12.02 18.40
N ALA A 487 15.27 -11.70 18.48
CA ALA A 487 15.72 -10.36 18.84
C ALA A 487 15.34 -9.33 17.77
N PHE A 488 15.42 -9.69 16.49
CA PHE A 488 15.10 -8.79 15.39
C PHE A 488 13.59 -8.44 15.35
N GLN A 489 12.69 -9.41 15.50
CA GLN A 489 11.26 -9.10 15.52
C GLN A 489 10.89 -8.20 16.72
N LYS A 490 11.54 -8.40 17.88
CA LYS A 490 11.38 -7.51 19.05
C LYS A 490 11.92 -6.11 18.78
N TYR A 491 13.08 -6.00 18.13
CA TYR A 491 13.63 -4.73 17.66
C TYR A 491 12.67 -4.03 16.70
N PHE A 492 12.12 -4.77 15.73
CA PHE A 492 11.15 -4.25 14.77
C PHE A 492 9.91 -3.68 15.49
N GLY A 493 9.36 -4.41 16.47
CA GLY A 493 8.26 -3.93 17.30
C GLY A 493 8.60 -2.66 18.10
N ALA A 494 9.81 -2.58 18.66
CA ALA A 494 10.27 -1.39 19.37
C ALA A 494 10.43 -0.17 18.43
N LEU A 495 10.96 -0.38 17.24
CA LEU A 495 11.09 0.66 16.21
C LEU A 495 9.71 1.15 15.72
N SER A 496 8.80 0.24 15.45
CA SER A 496 7.40 0.56 15.09
C SER A 496 6.70 1.34 16.20
N ARG A 497 6.94 0.98 17.46
CA ARG A 497 6.41 1.70 18.60
C ARG A 497 6.93 3.14 18.66
N LEU A 498 8.22 3.35 18.42
CA LEU A 498 8.78 4.71 18.36
C LEU A 498 8.10 5.52 17.25
N TYR A 499 7.94 4.95 16.05
CA TYR A 499 7.20 5.60 14.97
C TYR A 499 5.77 5.95 15.39
N ALA A 500 5.06 5.04 16.04
CA ALA A 500 3.68 5.26 16.46
C ALA A 500 3.51 6.26 17.63
N THR A 501 4.56 6.48 18.43
CA THR A 501 4.46 7.27 19.68
C THR A 501 5.28 8.55 19.71
N GLN A 502 6.22 8.74 18.75
CA GLN A 502 7.04 9.95 18.70
C GLN A 502 6.51 10.90 17.60
N PRO A 503 5.83 11.99 17.96
CA PRO A 503 5.16 12.85 16.96
C PRO A 503 6.09 13.40 15.89
N ALA A 504 7.36 13.65 16.20
CA ALA A 504 8.33 14.09 15.20
C ALA A 504 8.55 13.09 14.05
N LEU A 505 8.22 11.81 14.24
CA LEU A 505 8.40 10.78 13.22
C LEU A 505 7.21 10.63 12.26
N TYR A 506 6.02 11.14 12.62
CA TYR A 506 4.82 10.98 11.79
C TYR A 506 4.04 12.29 11.53
N ALA A 507 4.10 13.27 12.45
CA ALA A 507 3.43 14.54 12.24
C ALA A 507 4.30 15.46 11.37
N GLY A 508 3.74 16.00 10.30
CA GLY A 508 4.48 16.86 9.38
C GLY A 508 5.42 16.13 8.41
N GLU A 509 5.23 14.83 8.18
CA GLU A 509 6.07 14.05 7.25
C GLU A 509 6.16 14.66 5.85
N TYR A 510 5.10 15.32 5.41
CA TYR A 510 5.01 15.93 4.08
C TYR A 510 5.24 17.44 4.08
N ASP A 511 5.73 18.01 5.19
CA ASP A 511 6.15 19.40 5.29
C ASP A 511 7.68 19.48 5.22
N PRO A 512 8.27 20.11 4.19
CA PRO A 512 9.72 20.21 4.07
C PRO A 512 10.40 20.93 5.24
N ARG A 513 9.68 21.74 6.02
CA ARG A 513 10.21 22.38 7.24
C ARG A 513 10.44 21.39 8.38
N CYS A 514 9.82 20.22 8.32
CA CYS A 514 9.90 19.17 9.34
C CYS A 514 11.08 18.22 9.13
N PHE A 515 11.88 18.39 8.09
CA PHE A 515 13.09 17.64 7.79
C PHE A 515 14.29 18.57 7.61
N GLU A 516 15.46 18.19 8.16
CA GLU A 516 16.70 18.93 7.96
C GLU A 516 17.89 17.99 7.99
N TRP A 517 18.70 17.98 6.92
CA TRP A 517 19.97 17.27 6.94
C TRP A 517 20.94 17.89 7.95
N VAL A 518 21.56 17.07 8.78
CA VAL A 518 22.65 17.44 9.70
C VAL A 518 24.01 16.99 9.15
N ALA A 519 24.08 15.77 8.61
CA ALA A 519 25.25 15.24 7.91
C ALA A 519 24.78 14.52 6.64
N SER A 520 25.11 15.08 5.49
CA SER A 520 24.82 14.54 4.16
C SER A 520 26.03 14.61 3.22
N GLU A 521 27.23 14.84 3.77
CA GLU A 521 28.49 14.97 3.04
C GLU A 521 29.60 14.07 3.61
N SER A 522 29.29 13.24 4.62
CA SER A 522 30.23 12.31 5.26
C SER A 522 30.35 11.01 4.47
N ARG A 523 30.72 11.16 3.21
CA ARG A 523 30.77 10.11 2.19
C ARG A 523 31.72 8.97 2.57
N ASP A 524 32.96 9.32 2.93
CA ASP A 524 34.00 8.33 3.21
C ASP A 524 33.76 7.61 4.55
N GLU A 525 33.13 8.28 5.50
CA GLU A 525 32.71 7.71 6.78
C GLU A 525 31.44 6.88 6.67
N GLY A 526 30.63 7.07 5.62
CA GLY A 526 29.34 6.42 5.43
C GLY A 526 28.30 6.81 6.48
N VAL A 527 28.40 8.04 7.00
CA VAL A 527 27.50 8.56 8.04
C VAL A 527 26.49 9.53 7.45
N TYR A 528 25.24 9.33 7.87
CA TYR A 528 24.11 10.21 7.53
C TYR A 528 23.45 10.66 8.83
N ALA A 529 23.05 11.92 8.92
CA ALA A 529 22.29 12.42 10.05
C ALA A 529 21.27 13.47 9.61
N TRP A 530 20.10 13.43 10.23
CA TRP A 530 19.01 14.35 9.93
C TRP A 530 18.14 14.61 11.14
N LEU A 531 17.43 15.72 11.13
CA LEU A 531 16.39 16.06 12.09
C LEU A 531 15.02 15.72 11.54
N ARG A 532 14.18 15.13 12.39
CA ARG A 532 12.75 15.02 12.22
C ARG A 532 12.07 15.97 13.23
N LYS A 533 11.13 16.76 12.74
CA LYS A 533 10.41 17.73 13.54
C LYS A 533 8.90 17.54 13.37
N GLY A 534 8.16 17.65 14.44
CA GLY A 534 6.69 17.56 14.39
C GLY A 534 6.07 17.76 15.77
N ALA A 535 4.94 18.45 15.81
CA ALA A 535 4.18 18.73 17.03
C ALA A 535 5.03 19.23 18.22
N GLY A 536 5.99 20.13 17.93
CA GLY A 536 6.89 20.70 18.95
C GLY A 536 8.04 19.80 19.42
N GLN A 537 8.18 18.59 18.84
CA GLN A 537 9.26 17.66 19.13
C GLN A 537 10.32 17.72 18.03
N THR A 538 11.59 17.51 18.42
CA THR A 538 12.70 17.33 17.49
C THR A 538 13.46 16.04 17.82
N ILE A 539 13.66 15.21 16.81
CA ILE A 539 14.43 13.96 16.89
C ILE A 539 15.61 14.04 15.93
N LEU A 540 16.80 13.71 16.43
CA LEU A 540 18.01 13.52 15.64
C LEU A 540 18.16 12.04 15.33
N CYS A 541 18.24 11.71 14.04
CA CYS A 541 18.52 10.38 13.54
C CYS A 541 19.93 10.35 12.99
N VAL A 542 20.75 9.37 13.38
CA VAL A 542 22.14 9.21 12.93
C VAL A 542 22.35 7.77 12.50
N MET A 543 22.86 7.57 11.30
CA MET A 543 23.08 6.27 10.69
C MET A 543 24.53 6.13 10.23
N ASN A 544 25.21 5.06 10.68
CA ASN A 544 26.49 4.62 10.15
C ASN A 544 26.29 3.35 9.31
N THR A 545 26.61 3.42 8.04
CA THR A 545 26.43 2.32 7.09
C THR A 545 27.70 1.56 6.78
N GLN A 546 28.83 1.98 7.36
CA GLN A 546 30.13 1.30 7.20
C GLN A 546 30.36 0.27 8.32
N ASN A 547 31.20 -0.72 8.02
CA ASN A 547 31.65 -1.73 9.00
C ASN A 547 32.77 -1.22 9.92
N THR A 548 32.94 0.09 10.02
CA THR A 548 33.89 0.77 10.90
C THR A 548 33.14 1.63 11.91
N ALA A 549 33.45 1.48 13.18
CA ALA A 549 32.87 2.31 14.24
C ALA A 549 33.54 3.69 14.26
N HIS A 550 32.76 4.73 14.55
CA HIS A 550 33.28 6.08 14.73
C HIS A 550 33.16 6.51 16.19
N LYS A 551 34.26 6.95 16.77
CA LYS A 551 34.27 7.52 18.12
C LYS A 551 34.22 9.03 18.04
N LYS A 552 33.39 9.63 18.91
CA LYS A 552 33.23 11.08 19.02
C LYS A 552 32.96 11.78 17.68
N PHE A 553 32.07 11.19 16.88
CA PHE A 553 31.70 11.76 15.58
C PHE A 553 30.97 13.10 15.80
N PRO A 554 31.42 14.21 15.18
CA PRO A 554 30.84 15.51 15.41
C PRO A 554 29.60 15.74 14.53
N LEU A 555 28.50 16.16 15.15
CA LEU A 555 27.29 16.59 14.46
C LEU A 555 27.02 18.05 14.78
N TYR A 556 26.82 18.87 13.77
CA TYR A 556 26.68 20.31 13.93
C TYR A 556 25.21 20.74 13.89
N LEU A 557 24.76 21.41 14.95
CA LEU A 557 23.39 21.86 15.13
C LEU A 557 23.31 23.40 15.14
N ARG A 558 22.13 23.93 14.81
CA ARG A 558 21.86 25.38 14.81
C ARG A 558 21.50 25.93 16.19
N PHE A 559 21.23 25.07 17.14
CA PHE A 559 20.80 25.41 18.50
C PHE A 559 21.45 24.49 19.54
N PRO A 560 21.66 24.98 20.75
CA PRO A 560 22.16 24.14 21.83
C PRO A 560 21.08 23.19 22.30
N ALA A 561 21.43 21.95 22.59
CA ALA A 561 20.47 20.93 23.00
C ALA A 561 21.10 19.88 23.92
N GLY A 562 20.27 19.37 24.83
CA GLY A 562 20.45 18.06 25.43
C GLY A 562 19.86 16.99 24.51
N ALA A 563 20.50 15.82 24.45
CA ALA A 563 20.09 14.70 23.63
C ALA A 563 19.88 13.45 24.50
N GLU A 564 18.67 12.93 24.48
CA GLU A 564 18.24 11.69 25.16
C GLU A 564 18.16 10.56 24.11
N GLU A 565 18.89 9.47 24.33
CA GLU A 565 18.86 8.33 23.40
C GLU A 565 17.53 7.58 23.50
N LEU A 566 16.82 7.47 22.37
CA LEU A 566 15.59 6.70 22.22
C LEU A 566 15.85 5.29 21.71
N LEU A 567 16.86 5.12 20.84
CA LEU A 567 17.19 3.85 20.22
C LEU A 567 18.68 3.80 19.86
N ASN A 568 19.28 2.64 20.10
CA ASN A 568 20.57 2.21 19.55
C ASN A 568 20.37 0.86 18.88
N THR A 569 20.54 0.77 17.56
CA THR A 569 20.30 -0.46 16.78
C THR A 569 21.25 -1.59 17.16
N GLU A 570 22.43 -1.24 17.70
CA GLU A 570 23.46 -2.19 18.14
C GLU A 570 23.44 -2.47 19.65
N ALA A 571 22.35 -2.12 20.34
CA ALA A 571 22.20 -2.49 21.74
C ALA A 571 22.14 -4.02 21.93
N PRO A 572 22.71 -4.56 23.02
CA PRO A 572 22.74 -6.01 23.26
C PRO A 572 21.37 -6.67 23.29
N GLY A 573 20.34 -5.94 23.71
CA GLY A 573 18.94 -6.42 23.70
C GLY A 573 18.41 -6.80 22.31
N TRP A 574 19.01 -6.27 21.27
CA TRP A 574 18.69 -6.56 19.87
C TRP A 574 19.69 -7.52 19.21
N GLY A 575 20.57 -8.14 19.99
CA GLY A 575 21.68 -8.95 19.48
C GLY A 575 22.84 -8.12 18.90
N GLY A 576 22.90 -6.82 19.20
CA GLY A 576 23.97 -5.93 18.78
C GLY A 576 25.23 -6.03 19.63
N ALA A 577 26.33 -5.45 19.13
CA ALA A 577 27.65 -5.53 19.73
C ALA A 577 28.01 -4.35 20.67
N ASP A 578 27.21 -3.29 20.70
CA ASP A 578 27.48 -2.08 21.49
C ASP A 578 27.01 -2.22 22.93
N LYS A 579 27.96 -2.46 23.82
CA LYS A 579 27.73 -2.58 25.27
C LYS A 579 27.72 -1.24 26.01
N SER A 580 27.80 -0.11 25.30
CA SER A 580 27.73 1.21 25.92
C SER A 580 26.34 1.43 26.55
N LYS A 581 26.34 2.09 27.71
CA LYS A 581 25.08 2.48 28.36
C LYS A 581 24.59 3.80 27.77
N PRO A 582 23.28 3.98 27.59
CA PRO A 582 22.73 5.27 27.21
C PRO A 582 23.21 6.38 28.15
N LYS A 583 23.66 7.49 27.59
CA LYS A 583 24.09 8.68 28.34
C LYS A 583 23.35 9.87 27.78
N ALA A 584 22.93 10.77 28.67
CA ALA A 584 22.52 12.09 28.22
C ALA A 584 23.73 12.81 27.59
N LEU A 585 23.56 13.31 26.39
CA LEU A 585 24.57 14.07 25.67
C LEU A 585 24.14 15.54 25.64
N HIS A 586 25.11 16.44 25.59
CA HIS A 586 24.88 17.88 25.47
C HIS A 586 25.75 18.45 24.37
N THR A 587 25.25 19.44 23.67
CA THR A 587 26.05 20.19 22.71
C THR A 587 27.12 21.01 23.42
N SER A 588 28.26 21.15 22.78
CA SER A 588 29.31 22.14 23.11
C SER A 588 29.25 23.32 22.13
N ASP A 589 29.78 24.46 22.56
CA ASP A 589 29.94 25.62 21.69
C ASP A 589 31.03 25.35 20.65
N GLY A 590 30.85 25.92 19.46
CA GLY A 590 31.74 25.74 18.33
C GLY A 590 31.12 24.81 17.27
N GLY A 591 31.30 25.17 16.02
CA GLY A 591 30.76 24.41 14.88
C GLY A 591 31.19 25.04 13.57
N VAL A 592 30.59 24.60 12.49
CA VAL A 592 30.92 25.01 11.12
C VAL A 592 29.67 25.38 10.32
N TYR A 593 29.86 26.14 9.26
CA TYR A 593 28.80 26.47 8.27
C TYR A 593 27.51 27.09 8.86
N GLY A 594 27.66 27.94 9.90
CA GLY A 594 26.51 28.61 10.55
C GLY A 594 25.69 27.72 11.46
N ARG A 595 26.24 26.55 11.84
CA ARG A 595 25.79 25.67 12.90
C ARG A 595 26.76 25.79 14.06
N ASP A 596 26.38 26.53 15.07
CA ASP A 596 27.29 27.03 16.09
C ASP A 596 27.48 26.06 17.29
N TYR A 597 26.83 24.89 17.23
CA TYR A 597 26.85 23.91 18.33
C TYR A 597 27.25 22.54 17.82
N THR A 598 28.08 21.82 18.56
CA THR A 598 28.54 20.46 18.21
C THR A 598 27.99 19.46 19.22
N LEU A 599 27.27 18.47 18.72
CA LEU A 599 26.95 17.26 19.46
C LEU A 599 27.91 16.14 19.02
N THR A 600 28.59 15.53 19.99
CA THR A 600 29.54 14.44 19.71
C THR A 600 28.91 13.11 20.07
N VAL A 601 28.88 12.17 19.12
CA VAL A 601 28.26 10.85 19.29
C VAL A 601 29.24 9.73 18.96
N ASP A 602 29.14 8.62 19.69
CA ASP A 602 29.80 7.37 19.32
C ASP A 602 28.86 6.55 18.45
N LEU A 603 29.33 6.11 17.29
CA LEU A 603 28.55 5.34 16.32
C LEU A 603 29.14 3.94 16.18
N PRO A 604 28.40 2.87 16.49
CA PRO A 604 28.84 1.51 16.22
C PRO A 604 28.98 1.26 14.71
N ALA A 605 29.76 0.27 14.33
CA ALA A 605 29.82 -0.20 12.95
C ALA A 605 28.43 -0.68 12.49
N MET A 606 28.00 -0.27 11.30
CA MET A 606 26.68 -0.62 10.72
C MET A 606 25.49 -0.28 11.64
N GLY A 607 25.68 0.66 12.57
CA GLY A 607 24.73 0.97 13.63
C GLY A 607 24.16 2.38 13.53
N SER A 608 22.97 2.54 14.06
CA SER A 608 22.22 3.80 14.04
C SER A 608 21.74 4.18 15.43
N ARG A 609 21.59 5.47 15.66
CA ARG A 609 21.08 6.00 16.93
C ARG A 609 20.01 7.05 16.69
N MET A 610 19.04 7.09 17.57
CA MET A 610 17.95 8.07 17.58
C MET A 610 17.97 8.82 18.91
N PHE A 611 17.93 10.15 18.85
CA PHE A 611 17.95 11.00 20.02
C PHE A 611 16.78 11.99 20.00
N LYS A 612 16.09 12.10 21.12
CA LYS A 612 15.17 13.21 21.36
C LYS A 612 15.99 14.42 21.80
N LEU A 613 15.85 15.54 21.08
CA LEU A 613 16.53 16.78 21.41
C LEU A 613 15.64 17.69 22.25
N THR A 614 16.21 18.21 23.35
CA THR A 614 15.60 19.25 24.16
C THR A 614 16.44 20.52 24.02
N PRO A 615 15.90 21.60 23.41
CA PRO A 615 16.62 22.86 23.31
C PRO A 615 17.05 23.41 24.68
N GLU A 616 18.27 23.91 24.74
CA GLU A 616 18.86 24.54 25.92
C GLU A 616 19.04 26.04 25.71
N ALA A 617 19.18 26.80 26.78
CA ALA A 617 19.49 28.20 26.65
C ALA A 617 20.92 28.39 26.10
N PRO A 618 21.12 29.31 25.13
CA PRO A 618 22.46 29.64 24.64
C PRO A 618 23.37 30.11 25.78
N ARG A 619 24.59 29.62 25.83
CA ARG A 619 25.57 30.13 26.79
C ARG A 619 25.91 31.58 26.48
N PRO A 620 26.15 32.44 27.47
CA PRO A 620 26.33 33.89 27.29
C PRO A 620 27.42 34.24 26.28
N GLU A 621 28.54 33.50 26.24
CA GLU A 621 29.67 33.71 25.34
C GLU A 621 29.35 33.33 23.90
N ALA A 622 28.62 32.23 23.68
CA ALA A 622 28.18 31.80 22.36
C ALA A 622 27.13 32.74 21.76
N ALA A 623 26.24 33.27 22.58
CA ALA A 623 25.25 34.26 22.17
C ALA A 623 25.93 35.56 21.66
N GLN A 624 26.99 36.02 22.34
CA GLN A 624 27.77 37.19 21.90
C GLN A 624 28.55 36.91 20.59
N ALA A 625 29.13 35.72 20.44
CA ALA A 625 29.84 35.30 19.22
C ALA A 625 28.88 35.20 18.02
N SER A 626 27.71 34.62 18.20
CA SER A 626 26.64 34.50 17.20
C SER A 626 26.13 35.88 16.78
N ALA A 627 25.87 36.79 17.74
CA ALA A 627 25.46 38.17 17.47
C ALA A 627 26.52 38.95 16.67
N ARG A 628 27.82 38.77 17.00
CA ARG A 628 28.93 39.39 16.25
C ARG A 628 29.02 38.84 14.82
N ARG A 629 28.85 37.53 14.59
CA ARG A 629 28.84 36.91 13.26
C ARG A 629 27.65 37.43 12.43
N ALA A 630 26.45 37.48 13.01
CA ALA A 630 25.28 38.02 12.35
C ALA A 630 25.44 39.49 11.95
N ALA A 631 26.02 40.29 12.83
CA ALA A 631 26.34 41.71 12.53
C ALA A 631 27.37 41.84 11.41
N ALA A 632 28.40 41.00 11.40
CA ALA A 632 29.43 40.96 10.35
C ALA A 632 28.85 40.53 8.98
N ALA A 633 27.96 39.53 8.96
CA ALA A 633 27.25 39.06 7.76
C ALA A 633 26.34 40.15 7.19
N ARG A 634 25.58 40.87 8.03
CA ARG A 634 24.76 42.02 7.62
C ARG A 634 25.58 43.15 7.02
N ARG A 635 26.75 43.49 7.62
CA ARG A 635 27.69 44.50 7.09
C ARG A 635 28.26 44.06 5.73
N LYS A 636 28.60 42.78 5.55
CA LYS A 636 29.08 42.24 4.28
C LYS A 636 28.01 42.31 3.20
N ALA A 637 26.76 41.92 3.51
CA ALA A 637 25.62 42.01 2.59
C ALA A 637 25.32 43.45 2.18
N ALA A 638 25.34 44.40 3.13
CA ALA A 638 25.14 45.82 2.84
C ALA A 638 26.25 46.41 1.93
N ARG A 639 27.53 46.02 2.16
CA ARG A 639 28.64 46.42 1.25
C ARG A 639 28.47 45.86 -0.16
N THR A 640 28.01 44.62 -0.30
CA THR A 640 27.77 43.99 -1.60
C THR A 640 26.59 44.65 -2.33
N GLN A 641 25.55 45.05 -1.61
CA GLN A 641 24.42 45.80 -2.19
C GLN A 641 24.84 47.21 -2.65
N ASN A 642 25.62 47.93 -1.85
CA ASN A 642 26.14 49.23 -2.23
C ASN A 642 27.07 49.16 -3.44
N ALA A 643 27.99 48.18 -3.48
CA ALA A 643 28.86 47.97 -4.64
C ALA A 643 28.08 47.64 -5.93
N LYS A 644 26.97 46.88 -5.82
CA LYS A 644 26.08 46.63 -6.97
C LYS A 644 25.31 47.87 -7.39
N ALA A 645 24.87 48.71 -6.45
CA ALA A 645 24.21 49.98 -6.74
C ALA A 645 25.16 50.99 -7.41
N ASP A 646 26.40 51.10 -6.93
CA ASP A 646 27.43 51.95 -7.53
C ASP A 646 27.81 51.49 -8.94
N ALA A 647 27.93 50.15 -9.16
CA ALA A 647 28.18 49.59 -10.49
C ALA A 647 27.02 49.83 -11.46
N ALA A 648 25.77 49.77 -11.00
CA ALA A 648 24.58 50.09 -11.80
C ALA A 648 24.51 51.59 -12.14
N ALA A 649 24.84 52.49 -11.18
CA ALA A 649 24.90 53.91 -11.39
C ALA A 649 26.03 54.33 -12.35
N TYR A 650 27.17 53.62 -12.33
CA TYR A 650 28.26 53.84 -13.28
C TYR A 650 27.89 53.42 -14.70
N ASN A 651 27.20 52.32 -14.87
CA ASN A 651 26.75 51.84 -16.18
C ASN A 651 25.60 52.65 -16.78
N SER A 652 24.83 53.36 -15.96
CA SER A 652 23.75 54.23 -16.44
C SER A 652 24.24 55.63 -16.92
N LYS A 653 25.51 55.98 -16.69
CA LYS A 653 26.14 57.22 -17.12
C LYS A 653 27.03 57.07 -18.36
N LYS A 654 27.10 55.89 -18.93
CA LYS A 654 27.67 55.63 -20.26
C LYS A 654 26.57 55.35 -21.27
#